data_e8e15eb51cca25eb17e0dd90d1618dec
#
_entry.id   e8e15eb51cca25eb17e0dd90d1618dec
#
_cell.length_a   1.000
_cell.length_b   1.000
_cell.length_c   1.000
_cell.angle_alpha   90.00
_cell.angle_beta   90.00
_cell.angle_gamma   90.00
#
_symmetry.space_group_name_H-M   'P 1'
#
loop_
_entity.id
_entity.type
_entity.pdbx_description
1 polymer ?
#
loop_
_entity_poly.entity_id
_entity_poly.type
_entity_poly.pdbx_seq_one_letter_code
_entity_poly.pdbx_strand_id
1 'polypeptide(L)'
;MKQVAVKGLMFDASVAPLVPHMDSVNNYREALLRLQDVWDQLTLLGQMSGIASDITATAVEFKSLTNTLLDSLARRLADHTAHAMRAKAQVSIDILVRNLFERTADVGFLATDTEVCDYISALGTLDEDQRVRRRAQLEQRFAAYVAKYSVYDDVVVLSTRGEVLARLDGKVRAARCADALVQQALQPQQAYVERYGELDVLDGRKALVYASAIRSDARSAPLGVLLLCFRFDDEMRGIFSHLVGRGDRSVAALLDDTGGVLASSDAWQVPVGARLELEPCAGMRRVWFAGREYLATHTPATPYQGYAGPGWRGCTLVPLQHAFRESGTQESSPAEALPANALNASSLFDEQLRRIPEQAQRIQRGLARSVWNGEVRGLRSQSQGADNRFAAALLGQVSATGERIRSVFEQAIGDLQSSAATSVLQEARSRASLAIDIMDRNLYERANDCRWWALDGSLRAALEQPGEAGARKASAVLAHINGLYTVYSLLLLMDAQGRVVATSRSDAQDWIGRRLDADWVRPTLALPDHQAYARSAFQATPLYDGRHTYVYTAAVRGKGSQVLGGTAIVFDGAPQFEAMLRDTLPQASVEGAALGLFVTRSGEVVATTDARFPVGQRVPFADRLPPLARGESRDLLLELDGAVYAAGVSMSRGYREYDSSPAQHDADVSCVMLMRLYETAAAVQAPGSSGFRVGVDAQAAGERCEIASFVSGGQWLGVRAGQVQAAIDAPRITAIPGGPAYAAGVLVHEKETMVVVDLQVLRGQSAAAPRSGPLILCTSQAGMRLALWVEDLGSVFSVPAAALQGLPGYLAGIDPLAQAVFKAGEGNNGAMLTVIDVDKVAALVARQGLPLPDAAEVAGLSAFSDTSLGAGLQERSVLAAALP
;
A
#
# COMPACT_ATOMS: atom_id res chain seq x y z
N MET A 1 -14.00 22.55 -3.06
CA MET A 1 -13.38 21.98 -4.28
C MET A 1 -14.19 22.44 -5.50
N LYS A 2 -13.53 22.80 -6.61
CA LYS A 2 -14.25 23.15 -7.85
C LYS A 2 -14.75 21.85 -8.48
N GLN A 3 -16.03 21.78 -8.79
CA GLN A 3 -16.65 20.64 -9.49
C GLN A 3 -16.90 21.00 -10.96
N VAL A 4 -16.77 20.01 -11.83
CA VAL A 4 -16.97 20.11 -13.28
C VAL A 4 -17.98 19.06 -13.71
N ALA A 5 -18.93 19.45 -14.54
CA ALA A 5 -19.93 18.54 -15.09
C ALA A 5 -19.32 17.69 -16.23
N VAL A 6 -19.42 16.38 -16.12
CA VAL A 6 -19.05 15.42 -17.17
C VAL A 6 -20.24 14.52 -17.44
N LYS A 7 -20.83 14.62 -18.64
CA LYS A 7 -21.99 13.84 -19.08
C LYS A 7 -23.11 13.73 -18.04
N GLY A 8 -23.50 14.88 -17.45
CA GLY A 8 -24.64 15.00 -16.55
C GLY A 8 -24.36 14.78 -15.06
N LEU A 9 -23.14 14.43 -14.67
CA LEU A 9 -22.72 14.23 -13.27
C LEU A 9 -21.57 15.17 -12.90
N MET A 10 -21.44 15.47 -11.62
CA MET A 10 -20.43 16.40 -11.09
C MET A 10 -19.22 15.64 -10.58
N PHE A 11 -18.03 16.01 -11.05
CA PHE A 11 -16.74 15.45 -10.62
C PHE A 11 -15.81 16.55 -10.14
N ASP A 12 -14.88 16.21 -9.27
CA ASP A 12 -13.80 17.12 -8.91
C ASP A 12 -13.01 17.55 -10.17
N ALA A 13 -12.64 18.83 -10.23
CA ALA A 13 -11.96 19.39 -11.40
C ALA A 13 -10.63 18.71 -11.74
N SER A 14 -9.98 18.07 -10.75
CA SER A 14 -8.72 17.35 -10.95
C SER A 14 -8.90 16.03 -11.71
N VAL A 15 -10.01 15.34 -11.51
CA VAL A 15 -10.29 14.02 -12.14
C VAL A 15 -11.25 14.10 -13.32
N ALA A 16 -12.07 15.14 -13.41
CA ALA A 16 -13.06 15.31 -14.48
C ALA A 16 -12.49 15.09 -15.91
N PRO A 17 -11.27 15.58 -16.25
CA PRO A 17 -10.67 15.33 -17.57
C PRO A 17 -10.22 13.88 -17.81
N LEU A 18 -10.10 13.06 -16.75
CA LEU A 18 -9.65 11.67 -16.79
C LEU A 18 -10.82 10.69 -16.89
N VAL A 19 -11.99 11.07 -16.40
CA VAL A 19 -13.21 10.23 -16.35
C VAL A 19 -13.54 9.58 -17.70
N PRO A 20 -13.43 10.26 -18.87
CA PRO A 20 -13.70 9.62 -20.15
C PRO A 20 -12.85 8.40 -20.47
N HIS A 21 -11.69 8.24 -19.82
CA HIS A 21 -10.74 7.15 -20.00
C HIS A 21 -10.83 6.05 -18.91
N MET A 22 -11.75 6.21 -17.94
CA MET A 22 -11.98 5.29 -16.84
C MET A 22 -13.17 4.37 -17.15
N ASP A 23 -12.90 3.19 -17.72
CA ASP A 23 -13.95 2.28 -18.19
C ASP A 23 -14.88 1.83 -17.05
N SER A 24 -14.36 1.49 -15.86
CA SER A 24 -15.15 1.08 -14.69
C SER A 24 -16.09 2.21 -14.22
N VAL A 25 -15.58 3.45 -14.09
CA VAL A 25 -16.40 4.61 -13.71
C VAL A 25 -17.50 4.88 -14.74
N ASN A 26 -17.19 4.75 -16.03
CA ASN A 26 -18.18 4.93 -17.12
C ASN A 26 -19.26 3.86 -17.10
N ASN A 27 -18.92 2.61 -16.85
CA ASN A 27 -19.87 1.50 -16.75
C ASN A 27 -20.86 1.70 -15.59
N TYR A 28 -20.37 2.04 -14.39
CA TYR A 28 -21.22 2.37 -13.24
C TYR A 28 -22.05 3.62 -13.49
N ARG A 29 -21.48 4.64 -14.10
CA ARG A 29 -22.24 5.85 -14.50
C ARG A 29 -23.43 5.51 -15.39
N GLU A 30 -23.22 4.70 -16.44
CA GLU A 30 -24.28 4.32 -17.36
C GLU A 30 -25.37 3.48 -16.66
N ALA A 31 -24.96 2.54 -15.80
CA ALA A 31 -25.90 1.73 -15.03
C ALA A 31 -26.75 2.58 -14.09
N LEU A 32 -26.14 3.52 -13.35
CA LEU A 32 -26.84 4.38 -12.39
C LEU A 32 -27.71 5.44 -13.08
N LEU A 33 -27.29 5.98 -14.20
CA LEU A 33 -28.12 6.91 -14.98
C LEU A 33 -29.37 6.22 -15.56
N ARG A 34 -29.24 4.99 -16.08
CA ARG A 34 -30.42 4.22 -16.53
C ARG A 34 -31.40 3.97 -15.37
N LEU A 35 -30.88 3.68 -14.17
CA LEU A 35 -31.71 3.53 -12.99
C LEU A 35 -32.37 4.86 -12.58
N GLN A 36 -31.67 5.99 -12.73
CA GLN A 36 -32.22 7.31 -12.49
C GLN A 36 -33.38 7.63 -13.46
N ASP A 37 -33.23 7.33 -14.77
CA ASP A 37 -34.29 7.53 -15.76
C ASP A 37 -35.56 6.73 -15.41
N VAL A 38 -35.39 5.45 -15.00
CA VAL A 38 -36.50 4.62 -14.51
C VAL A 38 -37.12 5.24 -13.25
N TRP A 39 -36.30 5.79 -12.37
CA TRP A 39 -36.75 6.46 -11.15
C TRP A 39 -37.58 7.70 -11.42
N ASP A 40 -37.14 8.55 -12.34
CA ASP A 40 -37.84 9.76 -12.73
C ASP A 40 -39.23 9.42 -13.33
N GLN A 41 -39.32 8.34 -14.14
CA GLN A 41 -40.56 7.82 -14.65
C GLN A 41 -41.51 7.32 -13.54
N LEU A 42 -40.96 6.55 -12.55
CA LEU A 42 -41.73 6.03 -11.42
C LEU A 42 -42.22 7.19 -10.52
N THR A 43 -41.42 8.23 -10.32
CA THR A 43 -41.78 9.41 -9.57
C THR A 43 -42.93 10.15 -10.22
N LEU A 44 -42.90 10.33 -11.54
CA LEU A 44 -43.98 10.95 -12.30
C LEU A 44 -45.29 10.13 -12.19
N LEU A 45 -45.23 8.84 -12.38
CA LEU A 45 -46.36 7.92 -12.25
C LEU A 45 -46.91 7.92 -10.82
N GLY A 46 -46.04 7.97 -9.81
CA GLY A 46 -46.42 8.04 -8.42
C GLY A 46 -47.13 9.34 -8.06
N GLN A 47 -46.70 10.48 -8.64
CA GLN A 47 -47.38 11.76 -8.50
C GLN A 47 -48.78 11.71 -9.08
N MET A 48 -48.95 11.10 -10.25
CA MET A 48 -50.26 10.93 -10.86
C MET A 48 -51.22 10.02 -10.07
N SER A 49 -50.64 9.07 -9.27
CA SER A 49 -51.36 8.10 -8.46
C SER A 49 -51.61 8.54 -7.02
N GLY A 50 -51.11 9.73 -6.60
CA GLY A 50 -51.28 10.23 -5.24
C GLY A 50 -50.37 9.58 -4.19
N ILE A 51 -49.33 8.81 -4.63
CA ILE A 51 -48.37 8.07 -3.78
C ILE A 51 -47.07 8.87 -3.54
N ALA A 52 -47.00 10.12 -3.96
CA ALA A 52 -45.82 10.83 -4.41
C ALA A 52 -44.86 11.43 -3.37
N SER A 53 -45.19 11.60 -2.11
CA SER A 53 -44.38 12.47 -1.24
C SER A 53 -43.01 11.88 -0.84
N ASP A 54 -42.91 10.57 -0.62
CA ASP A 54 -41.70 9.91 -0.11
C ASP A 54 -40.72 9.54 -1.23
N ILE A 55 -41.22 9.26 -2.44
CA ILE A 55 -40.39 8.84 -3.58
C ILE A 55 -39.50 9.99 -4.08
N THR A 56 -39.98 11.25 -4.07
CA THR A 56 -39.21 12.42 -4.54
C THR A 56 -37.98 12.71 -3.64
N ALA A 57 -38.14 12.63 -2.31
CA ALA A 57 -37.04 12.83 -1.38
C ALA A 57 -35.94 11.79 -1.59
N THR A 58 -36.30 10.53 -1.72
CA THR A 58 -35.38 9.41 -1.96
C THR A 58 -34.69 9.53 -3.33
N ALA A 59 -35.34 10.06 -4.36
CA ALA A 59 -34.72 10.33 -5.67
C ALA A 59 -33.60 11.38 -5.59
N VAL A 60 -33.78 12.43 -4.80
CA VAL A 60 -32.77 13.46 -4.57
C VAL A 60 -31.55 12.87 -3.82
N GLU A 61 -31.78 12.06 -2.79
CA GLU A 61 -30.73 11.38 -2.05
C GLU A 61 -29.97 10.39 -2.95
N PHE A 62 -30.65 9.62 -3.79
CA PHE A 62 -30.02 8.73 -4.78
C PHE A 62 -29.11 9.47 -5.74
N LYS A 63 -29.55 10.59 -6.30
CA LYS A 63 -28.74 11.42 -7.21
C LYS A 63 -27.49 11.99 -6.52
N SER A 64 -27.64 12.43 -5.27
CA SER A 64 -26.53 12.91 -4.46
C SER A 64 -25.53 11.80 -4.17
N LEU A 65 -26.01 10.61 -3.79
CA LEU A 65 -25.16 9.45 -3.52
C LEU A 65 -24.45 8.96 -4.78
N THR A 66 -25.13 8.92 -5.92
CA THR A 66 -24.55 8.57 -7.23
C THR A 66 -23.37 9.47 -7.57
N ASN A 67 -23.55 10.80 -7.43
CA ASN A 67 -22.44 11.75 -7.65
C ASN A 67 -21.27 11.49 -6.69
N THR A 68 -21.54 11.30 -5.41
CA THR A 68 -20.51 11.08 -4.39
C THR A 68 -19.74 9.79 -4.65
N LEU A 69 -20.42 8.69 -4.97
CA LEU A 69 -19.81 7.39 -5.27
C LEU A 69 -18.90 7.49 -6.50
N LEU A 70 -19.41 8.01 -7.62
CA LEU A 70 -18.67 8.07 -8.87
C LEU A 70 -17.46 9.03 -8.81
N ASP A 71 -17.61 10.16 -8.14
CA ASP A 71 -16.51 11.09 -7.90
C ASP A 71 -15.43 10.44 -6.99
N SER A 72 -15.84 9.73 -5.94
CA SER A 72 -14.94 8.99 -5.06
C SER A 72 -14.21 7.86 -5.80
N LEU A 73 -14.91 7.10 -6.63
CA LEU A 73 -14.33 6.03 -7.45
C LEU A 73 -13.33 6.60 -8.46
N ALA A 74 -13.68 7.70 -9.14
CA ALA A 74 -12.78 8.35 -10.10
C ALA A 74 -11.51 8.89 -9.41
N ARG A 75 -11.64 9.53 -8.25
CA ARG A 75 -10.48 10.01 -7.48
C ARG A 75 -9.60 8.86 -7.02
N ARG A 76 -10.18 7.81 -6.47
CA ARG A 76 -9.41 6.63 -6.03
C ARG A 76 -8.65 5.97 -7.18
N LEU A 77 -9.28 5.80 -8.33
CA LEU A 77 -8.61 5.22 -9.49
C LEU A 77 -7.46 6.11 -9.99
N ALA A 78 -7.67 7.45 -9.99
CA ALA A 78 -6.60 8.40 -10.33
C ALA A 78 -5.46 8.38 -9.30
N ASP A 79 -5.78 8.36 -8.00
CA ASP A 79 -4.80 8.30 -6.92
C ASP A 79 -4.00 6.99 -6.95
N HIS A 80 -4.67 5.84 -7.18
CA HIS A 80 -4.01 4.55 -7.33
C HIS A 80 -3.01 4.57 -8.49
N THR A 81 -3.43 5.06 -9.66
CA THR A 81 -2.55 5.19 -10.83
C THR A 81 -1.38 6.13 -10.55
N ALA A 82 -1.65 7.27 -9.90
CA ALA A 82 -0.62 8.25 -9.53
C ALA A 82 0.40 7.65 -8.55
N HIS A 83 -0.04 6.89 -7.54
CA HIS A 83 0.85 6.22 -6.58
C HIS A 83 1.71 5.16 -7.26
N ALA A 84 1.13 4.31 -8.11
CA ALA A 84 1.88 3.29 -8.84
C ALA A 84 2.95 3.90 -9.76
N MET A 85 2.61 4.97 -10.47
CA MET A 85 3.54 5.69 -11.33
C MET A 85 4.67 6.35 -10.53
N ARG A 86 4.32 7.02 -9.42
CA ARG A 86 5.29 7.68 -8.54
C ARG A 86 6.22 6.67 -7.90
N ALA A 87 5.72 5.51 -7.44
CA ALA A 87 6.55 4.45 -6.87
C ALA A 87 7.60 3.97 -7.88
N LYS A 88 7.23 3.72 -9.15
CA LYS A 88 8.19 3.35 -10.20
C LYS A 88 9.23 4.44 -10.45
N ALA A 89 8.81 5.70 -10.54
CA ALA A 89 9.70 6.83 -10.73
C ALA A 89 10.69 6.96 -9.55
N GLN A 90 10.21 6.85 -8.31
CA GLN A 90 11.04 6.96 -7.11
C GLN A 90 12.04 5.81 -7.02
N VAL A 91 11.58 4.57 -7.20
CA VAL A 91 12.45 3.39 -7.17
C VAL A 91 13.57 3.50 -8.19
N SER A 92 13.27 3.97 -9.41
CA SER A 92 14.28 4.09 -10.47
C SER A 92 15.43 5.02 -10.10
N ILE A 93 15.12 6.16 -9.50
CA ILE A 93 16.15 7.17 -9.15
C ILE A 93 16.86 6.83 -7.84
N ASP A 94 16.16 6.28 -6.84
CA ASP A 94 16.76 5.93 -5.55
C ASP A 94 17.75 4.77 -5.67
N ILE A 95 17.45 3.75 -6.48
CA ILE A 95 18.39 2.67 -6.79
C ILE A 95 19.62 3.25 -7.49
N LEU A 96 19.42 4.12 -8.47
CA LEU A 96 20.53 4.75 -9.19
C LEU A 96 21.43 5.55 -8.23
N VAL A 97 20.86 6.44 -7.42
CA VAL A 97 21.62 7.30 -6.51
C VAL A 97 22.42 6.50 -5.50
N ARG A 98 21.87 5.40 -4.96
CA ARG A 98 22.60 4.50 -4.08
C ARG A 98 23.78 3.83 -4.79
N ASN A 99 23.59 3.39 -6.03
CA ASN A 99 24.66 2.83 -6.84
C ASN A 99 25.75 3.86 -7.13
N LEU A 100 25.36 5.09 -7.47
CA LEU A 100 26.31 6.17 -7.76
C LEU A 100 27.10 6.60 -6.52
N PHE A 101 26.53 6.53 -5.32
CA PHE A 101 27.20 6.80 -4.05
C PHE A 101 28.44 5.91 -3.87
N GLU A 102 28.33 4.61 -4.12
CA GLU A 102 29.46 3.68 -4.02
C GLU A 102 30.60 4.06 -5.00
N ARG A 103 30.26 4.61 -6.17
CA ARG A 103 31.26 5.07 -7.16
C ARG A 103 32.11 6.23 -6.65
N THR A 104 31.58 7.05 -5.75
CA THR A 104 32.32 8.16 -5.13
C THR A 104 33.47 7.65 -4.23
N ALA A 105 33.25 6.53 -3.53
CA ALA A 105 34.27 5.86 -2.72
C ALA A 105 35.27 5.11 -3.60
N ASP A 106 34.82 4.40 -4.63
CA ASP A 106 35.66 3.60 -5.53
C ASP A 106 36.74 4.45 -6.22
N VAL A 107 36.36 5.62 -6.76
CA VAL A 107 37.31 6.50 -7.42
C VAL A 107 38.37 7.06 -6.47
N GLY A 108 37.97 7.40 -5.24
CA GLY A 108 38.86 7.85 -4.18
C GLY A 108 39.86 6.75 -3.80
N PHE A 109 39.37 5.52 -3.61
CA PHE A 109 40.25 4.40 -3.24
C PHE A 109 41.23 4.00 -4.37
N LEU A 110 40.74 3.85 -5.61
CA LEU A 110 41.64 3.50 -6.74
C LEU A 110 42.66 4.60 -7.04
N ALA A 111 42.33 5.87 -6.75
CA ALA A 111 43.29 6.99 -6.91
C ALA A 111 44.43 6.94 -5.89
N THR A 112 44.32 6.19 -4.80
CA THR A 112 45.41 5.97 -3.81
C THR A 112 46.13 4.62 -3.98
N ASP A 113 45.78 3.85 -5.04
CA ASP A 113 46.42 2.58 -5.33
C ASP A 113 47.93 2.73 -5.53
N THR A 114 48.74 1.93 -4.80
CA THR A 114 50.19 2.06 -4.81
C THR A 114 50.83 1.81 -6.18
N GLU A 115 50.31 0.87 -6.96
CA GLU A 115 50.80 0.57 -8.31
C GLU A 115 50.51 1.70 -9.28
N VAL A 116 49.38 2.42 -9.13
CA VAL A 116 49.04 3.62 -9.91
C VAL A 116 49.99 4.78 -9.53
N CYS A 117 50.17 5.03 -8.24
CA CYS A 117 51.07 6.08 -7.74
C CYS A 117 52.51 5.83 -8.11
N ASP A 118 53.03 4.60 -7.97
CA ASP A 118 54.40 4.21 -8.31
C ASP A 118 54.64 4.32 -9.82
N TYR A 119 53.68 3.92 -10.65
CA TYR A 119 53.83 4.09 -12.10
C TYR A 119 54.00 5.55 -12.50
N ILE A 120 53.17 6.45 -12.03
CA ILE A 120 53.22 7.87 -12.41
C ILE A 120 54.51 8.53 -11.87
N SER A 121 54.88 8.23 -10.62
CA SER A 121 56.09 8.76 -9.99
C SER A 121 57.34 8.34 -10.72
N ALA A 122 57.39 7.14 -11.27
CA ALA A 122 58.55 6.61 -11.98
C ALA A 122 58.68 7.10 -13.42
N LEU A 123 57.63 7.66 -14.06
CA LEU A 123 57.62 8.02 -15.48
C LEU A 123 58.78 8.92 -15.91
N GLY A 124 59.25 9.80 -15.02
CA GLY A 124 60.36 10.71 -15.31
C GLY A 124 61.74 10.03 -15.35
N THR A 125 61.87 8.83 -14.79
CA THR A 125 63.13 8.07 -14.63
C THR A 125 63.23 6.85 -15.54
N LEU A 126 62.10 6.41 -16.17
CA LEU A 126 62.01 5.21 -17.00
C LEU A 126 62.44 5.53 -18.46
N ASP A 127 63.15 4.59 -19.10
CA ASP A 127 63.31 4.54 -20.55
C ASP A 127 61.98 4.10 -21.24
N GLU A 128 61.94 4.22 -22.57
CA GLU A 128 60.71 3.95 -23.32
C GLU A 128 60.25 2.47 -23.20
N ASP A 129 61.19 1.52 -23.23
CA ASP A 129 60.88 0.09 -23.08
C ASP A 129 60.33 -0.22 -21.68
N GLN A 130 60.88 0.41 -20.66
CA GLN A 130 60.40 0.28 -19.27
C GLN A 130 59.02 0.91 -19.09
N ARG A 131 58.77 2.07 -19.73
CA ARG A 131 57.45 2.73 -19.74
C ARG A 131 56.40 1.82 -20.34
N VAL A 132 56.64 1.23 -21.51
CA VAL A 132 55.73 0.30 -22.19
C VAL A 132 55.44 -0.89 -21.31
N ARG A 133 56.46 -1.52 -20.70
CA ARG A 133 56.27 -2.67 -19.81
C ARG A 133 55.46 -2.32 -18.54
N ARG A 134 55.80 -1.20 -17.90
CA ARG A 134 55.08 -0.75 -16.69
C ARG A 134 53.64 -0.37 -16.99
N ARG A 135 53.42 0.28 -18.13
CA ARG A 135 52.09 0.61 -18.61
C ARG A 135 51.25 -0.63 -18.85
N ALA A 136 51.78 -1.65 -19.52
CA ALA A 136 51.08 -2.91 -19.73
C ALA A 136 50.73 -3.63 -18.41
N GLN A 137 51.60 -3.54 -17.38
CA GLN A 137 51.30 -4.05 -16.05
C GLN A 137 50.13 -3.32 -15.40
N LEU A 138 50.11 -1.97 -15.52
CA LEU A 138 49.00 -1.17 -14.97
C LEU A 138 47.68 -1.43 -15.71
N GLU A 139 47.72 -1.56 -17.04
CA GLU A 139 46.55 -1.93 -17.86
C GLU A 139 45.99 -3.31 -17.46
N GLN A 140 46.87 -4.28 -17.19
CA GLN A 140 46.43 -5.59 -16.67
C GLN A 140 45.81 -5.48 -15.28
N ARG A 141 46.31 -4.56 -14.43
CA ARG A 141 45.69 -4.30 -13.13
C ARG A 141 44.27 -3.68 -13.25
N PHE A 142 44.10 -2.75 -14.18
CA PHE A 142 42.78 -2.18 -14.49
C PHE A 142 41.81 -3.25 -15.00
N ALA A 143 42.28 -4.15 -15.86
CA ALA A 143 41.49 -5.29 -16.32
C ALA A 143 41.06 -6.19 -15.13
N ALA A 144 41.98 -6.46 -14.19
CA ALA A 144 41.67 -7.20 -12.98
C ALA A 144 40.68 -6.47 -12.06
N TYR A 145 40.73 -5.14 -12.00
CA TYR A 145 39.76 -4.29 -11.26
C TYR A 145 38.37 -4.36 -11.88
N VAL A 146 38.27 -4.05 -13.17
CA VAL A 146 36.96 -4.06 -13.86
C VAL A 146 36.33 -5.45 -13.93
N ALA A 147 37.17 -6.52 -13.94
CA ALA A 147 36.65 -7.90 -13.83
C ALA A 147 35.99 -8.21 -12.48
N LYS A 148 36.30 -7.43 -11.42
CA LYS A 148 35.62 -7.52 -10.10
C LYS A 148 34.47 -6.55 -9.97
N TYR A 149 34.65 -5.32 -10.43
CA TYR A 149 33.66 -4.24 -10.44
C TYR A 149 33.13 -4.07 -11.85
N SER A 150 32.28 -5.00 -12.29
CA SER A 150 31.75 -5.05 -13.65
C SER A 150 30.81 -3.86 -13.99
N VAL A 151 30.64 -2.94 -13.03
CA VAL A 151 29.92 -1.66 -13.18
C VAL A 151 30.71 -0.60 -13.96
N TYR A 152 32.00 -0.81 -14.21
CA TYR A 152 32.83 0.11 -15.00
C TYR A 152 33.09 -0.46 -16.39
N ASP A 153 33.13 0.42 -17.39
CA ASP A 153 33.47 0.07 -18.76
C ASP A 153 34.85 0.62 -19.21
N ASP A 154 35.37 1.59 -18.47
CA ASP A 154 36.69 2.15 -18.76
C ASP A 154 37.36 2.73 -17.51
N VAL A 155 38.71 2.71 -17.50
CA VAL A 155 39.58 3.32 -16.50
C VAL A 155 40.68 4.07 -17.23
N VAL A 156 40.80 5.37 -16.95
CA VAL A 156 41.82 6.22 -17.63
C VAL A 156 42.65 6.96 -16.59
N VAL A 157 43.94 6.94 -16.74
CA VAL A 157 44.91 7.73 -15.94
C VAL A 157 45.45 8.85 -16.79
N LEU A 158 45.34 10.06 -16.27
CA LEU A 158 45.81 11.30 -16.91
C LEU A 158 46.95 11.95 -16.12
N SER A 159 47.83 12.62 -16.82
CA SER A 159 48.79 13.55 -16.18
C SER A 159 48.04 14.76 -15.60
N THR A 160 48.73 15.59 -14.78
CA THR A 160 48.20 16.88 -14.30
C THR A 160 47.88 17.87 -15.42
N ARG A 161 48.36 17.60 -16.63
CA ARG A 161 48.10 18.40 -17.85
C ARG A 161 46.95 17.78 -18.70
N GLY A 162 46.38 16.65 -18.27
CA GLY A 162 45.32 15.94 -18.97
C GLY A 162 45.84 14.97 -20.06
N GLU A 163 47.14 14.70 -20.18
CA GLU A 163 47.69 13.74 -21.14
C GLU A 163 47.35 12.30 -20.67
N VAL A 164 46.94 11.41 -21.60
CA VAL A 164 46.60 10.02 -21.29
C VAL A 164 47.86 9.22 -21.02
N LEU A 165 48.06 8.77 -19.81
CA LEU A 165 49.20 7.97 -19.37
C LEU A 165 48.98 6.47 -19.49
N ALA A 166 47.75 6.00 -19.15
CA ALA A 166 47.32 4.61 -19.27
C ALA A 166 45.81 4.52 -19.40
N ARG A 167 45.33 3.47 -20.05
CA ARG A 167 43.90 3.22 -20.23
C ARG A 167 43.63 1.71 -20.20
N LEU A 168 42.40 1.27 -19.74
CA LEU A 168 41.99 -0.10 -19.60
C LEU A 168 42.27 -0.97 -20.85
N ASP A 169 41.92 -0.48 -22.05
CA ASP A 169 42.05 -1.21 -23.32
C ASP A 169 43.39 -1.00 -24.04
N GLY A 170 44.30 -0.27 -23.44
CA GLY A 170 45.63 0.07 -24.03
C GLY A 170 45.56 0.97 -25.25
N LYS A 171 44.40 1.40 -25.72
CA LYS A 171 44.21 2.21 -26.94
C LYS A 171 44.09 3.68 -26.57
N VAL A 172 45.13 4.44 -26.84
CA VAL A 172 45.10 5.91 -26.71
C VAL A 172 44.44 6.47 -27.96
N ARG A 173 43.18 6.89 -27.84
CA ARG A 173 42.44 7.44 -28.98
C ARG A 173 42.55 8.95 -29.08
N ALA A 174 42.50 9.65 -27.95
CA ALA A 174 42.88 11.05 -27.83
C ALA A 174 44.10 11.17 -26.91
N ALA A 175 45.13 11.92 -27.32
CA ALA A 175 46.33 12.07 -26.53
C ALA A 175 46.13 12.89 -25.24
N ARG A 176 45.08 13.72 -25.20
CA ARG A 176 44.82 14.65 -24.10
C ARG A 176 43.32 14.85 -23.85
N CYS A 177 42.94 14.93 -22.61
CA CYS A 177 41.64 15.40 -22.16
C CYS A 177 41.67 16.91 -21.95
N ALA A 178 40.92 17.66 -22.73
CA ALA A 178 40.83 19.12 -22.64
C ALA A 178 39.68 19.58 -21.71
N ASP A 179 38.89 18.66 -21.16
CA ASP A 179 37.72 18.95 -20.32
C ASP A 179 38.10 19.60 -18.98
N ALA A 180 37.27 20.55 -18.52
CA ALA A 180 37.44 21.24 -17.24
C ALA A 180 37.48 20.30 -16.04
N LEU A 181 36.90 19.09 -16.16
CA LEU A 181 36.92 18.01 -15.19
C LEU A 181 38.32 17.74 -14.62
N VAL A 182 39.37 17.77 -15.48
CA VAL A 182 40.77 17.54 -15.06
C VAL A 182 41.21 18.59 -14.05
N GLN A 183 40.94 19.87 -14.33
CA GLN A 183 41.34 20.98 -13.45
C GLN A 183 40.49 21.01 -12.17
N GLN A 184 39.22 20.65 -12.25
CA GLN A 184 38.35 20.54 -11.08
C GLN A 184 38.81 19.41 -10.14
N ALA A 185 39.18 18.25 -10.67
CA ALA A 185 39.67 17.12 -9.88
C ALA A 185 41.00 17.41 -9.16
N LEU A 186 41.83 18.27 -9.74
CA LEU A 186 43.12 18.67 -9.13
C LEU A 186 42.97 19.66 -7.96
N GLN A 187 41.77 20.25 -7.75
CA GLN A 187 41.55 21.21 -6.64
C GLN A 187 41.66 20.52 -5.29
N PRO A 188 42.34 21.09 -4.29
CA PRO A 188 42.58 20.43 -3.00
C PRO A 188 41.33 20.16 -2.17
N GLN A 189 40.23 20.86 -2.42
CA GLN A 189 39.01 20.81 -1.66
C GLN A 189 38.00 19.78 -2.18
N GLN A 190 38.22 19.18 -3.35
CA GLN A 190 37.33 18.20 -3.94
C GLN A 190 37.88 16.79 -3.79
N ALA A 191 37.12 15.92 -3.14
CA ALA A 191 37.45 14.50 -3.04
C ALA A 191 37.31 13.80 -4.41
N TYR A 192 36.29 14.19 -5.17
CA TYR A 192 36.00 13.68 -6.51
C TYR A 192 35.20 14.72 -7.32
N VAL A 193 35.17 14.54 -8.64
CA VAL A 193 34.29 15.27 -9.57
C VAL A 193 33.42 14.26 -10.32
N GLU A 194 32.14 14.51 -10.41
CA GLU A 194 31.18 13.71 -11.17
C GLU A 194 30.72 14.49 -12.40
N ARG A 195 30.74 13.87 -13.56
CA ARG A 195 30.30 14.50 -14.80
C ARG A 195 29.65 13.53 -15.75
N TYR A 196 28.47 13.88 -16.23
CA TYR A 196 27.80 13.22 -17.35
C TYR A 196 27.89 14.07 -18.60
N GLY A 197 28.46 13.54 -19.67
CA GLY A 197 28.65 14.25 -20.92
C GLY A 197 29.58 13.55 -21.90
N GLU A 198 29.85 14.22 -23.01
CA GLU A 198 30.83 13.79 -24.00
C GLU A 198 32.22 14.19 -23.54
N LEU A 199 33.19 13.26 -23.63
CA LEU A 199 34.60 13.49 -23.33
C LEU A 199 35.45 13.05 -24.51
N ASP A 200 36.42 13.88 -24.88
CA ASP A 200 37.34 13.64 -26.03
C ASP A 200 38.09 12.30 -25.88
N VAL A 201 38.51 11.98 -24.65
CA VAL A 201 39.22 10.73 -24.34
C VAL A 201 38.34 9.47 -24.45
N LEU A 202 37.02 9.63 -24.57
CA LEU A 202 36.01 8.56 -24.69
C LEU A 202 35.36 8.53 -26.09
N ASP A 203 36.07 9.01 -27.12
CA ASP A 203 35.62 9.07 -28.53
C ASP A 203 34.36 9.92 -28.73
N GLY A 204 34.12 10.95 -27.92
CA GLY A 204 32.91 11.78 -27.95
C GLY A 204 31.64 11.04 -27.47
N ARG A 205 31.78 9.86 -26.88
CA ARG A 205 30.68 9.12 -26.28
C ARG A 205 30.21 9.81 -24.99
N LYS A 206 28.90 9.93 -24.85
CA LYS A 206 28.32 10.35 -23.56
C LYS A 206 28.55 9.28 -22.51
N ALA A 207 29.12 9.64 -21.39
CA ALA A 207 29.40 8.75 -20.28
C ALA A 207 29.22 9.47 -18.94
N LEU A 208 28.89 8.71 -17.89
CA LEU A 208 29.01 9.18 -16.53
C LEU A 208 30.38 8.81 -16.00
N VAL A 209 31.18 9.85 -15.66
CA VAL A 209 32.59 9.73 -15.28
C VAL A 209 32.81 10.29 -13.89
N TYR A 210 33.51 9.52 -13.07
CA TYR A 210 34.04 9.95 -11.77
C TYR A 210 35.50 10.23 -11.90
N ALA A 211 35.96 11.41 -11.43
CA ALA A 211 37.36 11.82 -11.49
C ALA A 211 37.89 12.15 -10.10
N SER A 212 39.09 11.69 -9.77
CA SER A 212 39.81 12.03 -8.54
C SER A 212 41.26 12.27 -8.78
N ALA A 213 41.86 13.16 -7.97
CA ALA A 213 43.31 13.40 -8.02
C ALA A 213 44.08 12.21 -7.45
N ILE A 214 45.05 11.71 -8.19
CA ILE A 214 45.99 10.67 -7.74
C ILE A 214 47.03 11.31 -6.86
N ARG A 215 47.21 10.81 -5.62
CA ARG A 215 48.18 11.31 -4.65
C ARG A 215 48.84 10.15 -3.91
N SER A 216 50.13 10.27 -3.60
CA SER A 216 50.83 9.27 -2.78
C SER A 216 50.34 9.27 -1.31
N ASP A 217 49.92 10.42 -0.81
CA ASP A 217 49.28 10.63 0.48
C ASP A 217 48.38 11.88 0.42
N ALA A 218 47.53 12.06 1.44
CA ALA A 218 46.51 13.14 1.50
C ALA A 218 47.12 14.58 1.46
N ARG A 219 48.41 14.72 1.77
CA ARG A 219 49.09 16.02 1.86
C ARG A 219 50.04 16.28 0.67
N SER A 220 50.32 15.28 -0.18
CA SER A 220 51.23 15.42 -1.30
C SER A 220 50.60 16.15 -2.48
N ALA A 221 51.41 16.73 -3.34
CA ALA A 221 50.95 17.31 -4.59
C ALA A 221 50.32 16.23 -5.49
N PRO A 222 49.27 16.56 -6.28
CA PRO A 222 48.68 15.60 -7.17
C PRO A 222 49.67 15.15 -8.26
N LEU A 223 49.76 13.84 -8.46
CA LEU A 223 50.55 13.18 -9.48
C LEU A 223 49.84 13.14 -10.83
N GLY A 224 48.51 13.06 -10.82
CA GLY A 224 47.64 12.94 -11.98
C GLY A 224 46.19 12.91 -11.63
N VAL A 225 45.36 12.51 -12.58
CA VAL A 225 43.88 12.33 -12.39
C VAL A 225 43.48 10.94 -12.85
N LEU A 226 42.70 10.25 -12.02
CA LEU A 226 42.04 8.99 -12.35
C LEU A 226 40.64 9.28 -12.85
N LEU A 227 40.22 8.65 -13.94
CA LEU A 227 38.83 8.63 -14.43
C LEU A 227 38.31 7.22 -14.37
N LEU A 228 37.11 7.06 -13.75
CA LEU A 228 36.30 5.83 -13.80
C LEU A 228 35.04 6.07 -14.61
N CYS A 229 34.86 5.29 -15.67
CA CYS A 229 33.66 5.40 -16.52
C CYS A 229 32.61 4.35 -16.10
N PHE A 230 31.47 4.83 -15.64
CA PHE A 230 30.37 3.99 -15.17
C PHE A 230 29.55 3.46 -16.36
N ARG A 231 29.14 2.17 -16.32
CA ARG A 231 28.26 1.52 -17.32
C ARG A 231 26.82 1.98 -17.17
N PHE A 232 26.58 3.28 -17.37
CA PHE A 232 25.30 3.94 -17.12
C PHE A 232 24.14 3.31 -17.89
N ASP A 233 24.30 3.05 -19.20
CA ASP A 233 23.22 2.51 -20.04
C ASP A 233 22.82 1.09 -19.65
N ASP A 234 23.79 0.24 -19.27
CA ASP A 234 23.52 -1.12 -18.80
C ASP A 234 22.79 -1.11 -17.46
N GLU A 235 23.21 -0.22 -16.57
CA GLU A 235 22.61 -0.07 -15.27
C GLU A 235 21.15 0.39 -15.37
N MET A 236 20.91 1.43 -16.16
CA MET A 236 19.54 1.92 -16.38
C MET A 236 18.64 0.88 -17.05
N ARG A 237 19.19 0.12 -18.01
CA ARG A 237 18.46 -0.98 -18.64
C ARG A 237 18.10 -2.07 -17.61
N GLY A 238 19.02 -2.40 -16.72
CA GLY A 238 18.79 -3.31 -15.60
C GLY A 238 17.67 -2.80 -14.68
N ILE A 239 17.74 -1.56 -14.21
CA ILE A 239 16.73 -0.95 -13.33
C ILE A 239 15.35 -0.95 -14.01
N PHE A 240 15.26 -0.48 -15.25
CA PHE A 240 13.98 -0.37 -15.95
C PHE A 240 13.34 -1.72 -16.27
N SER A 241 14.14 -2.76 -16.61
CA SER A 241 13.62 -4.09 -16.91
C SER A 241 12.87 -4.74 -15.74
N HIS A 242 13.11 -4.26 -14.51
CA HIS A 242 12.43 -4.71 -13.29
C HIS A 242 11.19 -3.89 -12.95
N LEU A 243 11.18 -2.62 -13.35
CA LEU A 243 10.05 -1.72 -13.08
C LEU A 243 8.93 -1.81 -14.09
N VAL A 244 9.27 -2.19 -15.33
CA VAL A 244 8.32 -2.30 -16.45
C VAL A 244 8.25 -3.76 -16.90
N GLY A 245 7.22 -4.48 -16.41
CA GLY A 245 7.00 -5.90 -16.73
C GLY A 245 6.45 -6.14 -18.15
N ARG A 246 6.41 -7.41 -18.58
CA ARG A 246 5.79 -7.79 -19.85
C ARG A 246 4.30 -7.45 -19.84
N GLY A 247 3.85 -6.66 -20.82
CA GLY A 247 2.45 -6.19 -20.93
C GLY A 247 2.17 -4.85 -20.25
N ASP A 248 3.07 -4.35 -19.43
CA ASP A 248 3.01 -3.00 -18.90
C ASP A 248 3.24 -1.95 -20.01
N ARG A 249 2.33 -1.00 -20.12
CA ARG A 249 2.39 0.06 -21.15
C ARG A 249 3.06 1.33 -20.63
N SER A 250 3.56 1.32 -19.39
CA SER A 250 4.29 2.45 -18.85
C SER A 250 5.70 2.56 -19.42
N VAL A 251 6.20 3.78 -19.51
CA VAL A 251 7.59 4.09 -19.85
C VAL A 251 8.25 4.65 -18.61
N ALA A 252 9.29 3.98 -18.11
CA ALA A 252 10.18 4.53 -17.10
C ALA A 252 11.30 5.30 -17.78
N ALA A 253 11.59 6.51 -17.33
CA ALA A 253 12.62 7.37 -17.88
C ALA A 253 13.43 8.06 -16.77
N LEU A 254 14.65 8.43 -17.08
CA LEU A 254 15.49 9.28 -16.24
C LEU A 254 15.63 10.65 -16.93
N LEU A 255 15.42 11.71 -16.18
CA LEU A 255 15.47 13.08 -16.66
C LEU A 255 16.59 13.87 -15.97
N ASP A 256 17.21 14.76 -16.71
CA ASP A 256 18.05 15.83 -16.14
C ASP A 256 17.20 16.95 -15.51
N ASP A 257 17.85 17.95 -14.96
CA ASP A 257 17.24 19.11 -14.31
C ASP A 257 16.43 19.99 -15.30
N THR A 258 16.73 19.90 -16.60
CA THR A 258 16.05 20.67 -17.67
C THR A 258 14.89 19.91 -18.31
N GLY A 259 14.64 18.65 -17.92
CA GLY A 259 13.64 17.77 -18.51
C GLY A 259 14.14 16.99 -19.73
N GLY A 260 15.45 16.99 -20.00
CA GLY A 260 16.08 16.16 -21.01
C GLY A 260 16.09 14.69 -20.62
N VAL A 261 15.71 13.79 -21.53
CA VAL A 261 15.67 12.33 -21.29
C VAL A 261 17.07 11.77 -21.39
N LEU A 262 17.62 11.28 -20.27
CA LEU A 262 18.94 10.65 -20.18
C LEU A 262 18.88 9.15 -20.47
N ALA A 263 17.84 8.47 -20.01
CA ALA A 263 17.59 7.05 -20.26
C ALA A 263 16.08 6.78 -20.35
N SER A 264 15.69 5.75 -21.09
CA SER A 264 14.29 5.37 -21.30
C SER A 264 14.14 3.85 -21.39
N SER A 265 13.09 3.30 -20.78
CA SER A 265 12.74 1.88 -20.90
C SER A 265 12.18 1.53 -22.29
N ASP A 266 11.65 2.53 -22.98
CA ASP A 266 11.12 2.40 -24.36
C ASP A 266 11.50 3.66 -25.18
N ALA A 267 12.66 3.57 -25.83
CA ALA A 267 13.18 4.64 -26.65
C ALA A 267 12.38 4.91 -27.94
N TRP A 268 11.45 4.01 -28.31
CA TRP A 268 10.54 4.24 -29.43
C TRP A 268 9.40 5.18 -29.05
N GLN A 269 8.91 5.09 -27.82
CA GLN A 269 7.89 5.97 -27.31
C GLN A 269 8.47 7.28 -26.79
N VAL A 270 9.56 7.21 -26.01
CA VAL A 270 10.23 8.36 -25.40
C VAL A 270 11.74 8.26 -25.68
N PRO A 271 12.24 8.86 -26.76
CA PRO A 271 13.65 8.77 -27.17
C PRO A 271 14.60 9.43 -26.16
N VAL A 272 15.79 8.85 -25.99
CA VAL A 272 16.90 9.50 -25.28
C VAL A 272 17.29 10.79 -26.02
N GLY A 273 17.51 11.86 -25.26
CA GLY A 273 17.78 13.22 -25.80
C GLY A 273 16.51 14.02 -26.09
N ALA A 274 15.32 13.42 -26.04
CA ALA A 274 14.07 14.19 -26.11
C ALA A 274 13.91 15.09 -24.88
N ARG A 275 13.09 16.14 -25.01
CA ARG A 275 12.76 17.04 -23.89
C ARG A 275 11.30 16.91 -23.51
N LEU A 276 11.03 16.65 -22.24
CA LEU A 276 9.69 16.61 -21.66
C LEU A 276 9.44 17.91 -20.89
N GLU A 277 8.42 18.64 -21.28
CA GLU A 277 8.00 19.86 -20.56
C GLU A 277 7.20 19.45 -19.32
N LEU A 278 7.89 19.20 -18.22
CA LEU A 278 7.32 18.84 -16.94
C LEU A 278 7.55 19.99 -15.95
N GLU A 279 6.48 20.68 -15.55
CA GLU A 279 6.58 21.65 -14.47
C GLU A 279 6.90 20.94 -13.14
N PRO A 280 7.68 21.56 -12.23
CA PRO A 280 7.98 21.03 -10.92
C PRO A 280 6.71 20.97 -10.07
N CYS A 281 6.00 19.85 -10.11
CA CYS A 281 4.74 19.63 -9.41
C CYS A 281 4.68 18.23 -8.80
N ALA A 282 4.24 18.15 -7.56
CA ALA A 282 4.15 16.90 -6.78
C ALA A 282 2.94 16.01 -7.17
N GLY A 283 2.51 15.97 -8.43
CA GLY A 283 1.36 15.20 -8.85
C GLY A 283 1.45 14.59 -10.24
N MET A 284 0.52 13.70 -10.55
CA MET A 284 0.32 13.16 -11.89
C MET A 284 -0.28 14.24 -12.81
N ARG A 285 0.27 14.40 -14.01
CA ARG A 285 -0.20 15.38 -15.01
C ARG A 285 -0.39 14.78 -16.38
N ARG A 286 -1.26 15.38 -17.15
CA ARG A 286 -1.38 15.09 -18.58
C ARG A 286 -0.31 15.86 -19.36
N VAL A 287 0.40 15.14 -20.21
CA VAL A 287 1.47 15.68 -21.05
C VAL A 287 1.24 15.23 -22.48
N TRP A 288 1.37 16.17 -23.40
CA TRP A 288 1.32 15.89 -24.83
C TRP A 288 2.74 15.71 -25.37
N PHE A 289 3.06 14.55 -25.88
CA PHE A 289 4.39 14.25 -26.42
C PHE A 289 4.27 13.42 -27.70
N ALA A 290 4.99 13.83 -28.74
CA ALA A 290 5.08 13.15 -30.05
C ALA A 290 3.68 12.75 -30.64
N GLY A 291 2.70 13.66 -30.55
CA GLY A 291 1.35 13.42 -31.08
C GLY A 291 0.46 12.50 -30.22
N ARG A 292 0.87 12.18 -28.99
CA ARG A 292 0.12 11.32 -28.06
C ARG A 292 0.01 11.93 -26.67
N GLU A 293 -1.10 11.66 -26.00
CA GLU A 293 -1.33 12.12 -24.64
C GLU A 293 -0.90 11.06 -23.62
N TYR A 294 -0.13 11.48 -22.62
CA TYR A 294 0.36 10.65 -21.52
C TYR A 294 -0.06 11.23 -20.18
N LEU A 295 -0.24 10.37 -19.20
CA LEU A 295 -0.07 10.72 -17.81
C LEU A 295 1.40 10.61 -17.47
N ALA A 296 1.96 11.63 -16.82
CA ALA A 296 3.35 11.66 -16.43
C ALA A 296 3.48 12.07 -14.96
N THR A 297 4.46 11.48 -14.27
CA THR A 297 4.90 11.90 -12.95
C THR A 297 6.41 11.82 -12.90
N HIS A 298 7.05 12.71 -12.13
CA HIS A 298 8.47 12.65 -11.89
C HIS A 298 8.77 12.93 -10.41
N THR A 299 9.87 12.37 -9.91
CA THR A 299 10.32 12.54 -8.53
C THR A 299 11.81 12.82 -8.49
N PRO A 300 12.27 13.72 -7.60
CA PRO A 300 13.69 13.87 -7.33
C PRO A 300 14.22 12.65 -6.56
N ALA A 301 15.54 12.50 -6.56
CA ALA A 301 16.20 11.50 -5.73
C ALA A 301 16.03 11.79 -4.24
N THR A 302 15.93 10.73 -3.43
CA THR A 302 16.10 10.81 -1.99
C THR A 302 17.61 10.76 -1.69
N PRO A 303 18.19 11.76 -1.00
CA PRO A 303 19.60 11.73 -0.67
C PRO A 303 19.97 10.50 0.15
N TYR A 304 21.05 9.82 -0.24
CA TYR A 304 21.58 8.65 0.48
C TYR A 304 22.91 9.01 1.15
N GLN A 305 22.99 8.91 2.46
CA GLN A 305 24.17 9.29 3.27
C GLN A 305 24.72 10.70 2.92
N GLY A 306 23.82 11.63 2.62
CA GLY A 306 24.17 13.00 2.24
C GLY A 306 24.51 13.23 0.75
N TYR A 307 24.56 12.17 -0.06
CA TYR A 307 24.74 12.25 -1.50
C TYR A 307 23.38 12.33 -2.21
N ALA A 308 23.14 13.41 -2.95
CA ALA A 308 21.88 13.66 -3.66
C ALA A 308 21.91 13.24 -5.15
N GLY A 309 23.04 12.72 -5.63
CA GLY A 309 23.26 12.45 -7.06
C GLY A 309 23.44 13.71 -7.90
N PRO A 310 23.48 13.57 -9.24
CA PRO A 310 23.69 14.67 -10.20
C PRO A 310 22.50 15.63 -10.36
N GLY A 311 21.47 15.57 -9.50
CA GLY A 311 20.26 16.38 -9.61
C GLY A 311 19.20 15.79 -10.56
N TRP A 312 19.34 14.55 -10.97
CA TRP A 312 18.44 13.87 -11.89
C TRP A 312 17.12 13.47 -11.22
N ARG A 313 16.12 13.15 -12.06
CA ARG A 313 14.76 12.81 -11.62
C ARG A 313 14.31 11.51 -12.26
N GLY A 314 13.72 10.62 -11.48
CA GLY A 314 12.98 9.49 -12.01
C GLY A 314 11.65 9.96 -12.60
N CYS A 315 11.24 9.40 -13.73
CA CYS A 315 9.99 9.73 -14.41
C CYS A 315 9.27 8.46 -14.84
N THR A 316 7.93 8.48 -14.76
CA THR A 316 7.08 7.45 -15.35
C THR A 316 6.01 8.10 -16.20
N LEU A 317 5.84 7.59 -17.43
CA LEU A 317 4.81 8.01 -18.37
C LEU A 317 3.91 6.81 -18.68
N VAL A 318 2.59 7.04 -18.75
CA VAL A 318 1.62 6.03 -19.20
C VAL A 318 0.74 6.66 -20.28
N PRO A 319 0.59 6.07 -21.47
CA PRO A 319 -0.34 6.58 -22.47
C PRO A 319 -1.74 6.65 -21.88
N LEU A 320 -2.41 7.82 -21.96
CA LEU A 320 -3.69 8.08 -21.29
C LEU A 320 -4.76 7.04 -21.63
N GLN A 321 -4.80 6.55 -22.86
CA GLN A 321 -5.73 5.52 -23.31
C GLN A 321 -5.54 4.14 -22.63
N HIS A 322 -4.42 3.92 -21.93
CA HIS A 322 -4.11 2.68 -21.23
C HIS A 322 -3.99 2.85 -19.72
N ALA A 323 -4.04 4.09 -19.23
CA ALA A 323 -3.72 4.43 -17.84
C ALA A 323 -4.68 3.81 -16.80
N PHE A 324 -5.95 3.58 -17.22
CA PHE A 324 -7.03 3.10 -16.35
C PHE A 324 -7.65 1.79 -16.84
N ARG A 325 -6.96 1.08 -17.72
CA ARG A 325 -7.38 -0.26 -18.17
C ARG A 325 -6.79 -1.32 -17.25
N GLU A 326 -7.63 -2.26 -16.87
CA GLU A 326 -7.19 -3.46 -16.15
C GLU A 326 -6.27 -4.28 -17.08
N SER A 327 -5.11 -4.65 -16.58
CA SER A 327 -4.20 -5.56 -17.31
C SER A 327 -4.84 -6.95 -17.33
N GLY A 328 -5.12 -7.49 -18.51
CA GLY A 328 -5.93 -8.69 -18.75
C GLY A 328 -5.37 -10.04 -18.24
N THR A 329 -4.48 -10.04 -17.26
CA THR A 329 -3.99 -11.23 -16.55
C THR A 329 -4.15 -11.01 -15.05
N GLN A 330 -5.39 -10.90 -14.58
CA GLN A 330 -5.66 -11.00 -13.15
C GLN A 330 -5.65 -12.48 -12.74
N GLU A 331 -4.54 -12.94 -12.16
CA GLU A 331 -4.65 -13.91 -11.07
C GLU A 331 -5.58 -13.27 -10.03
N SER A 332 -6.57 -13.99 -9.51
CA SER A 332 -7.52 -13.49 -8.51
C SER A 332 -6.77 -12.78 -7.41
N SER A 333 -7.05 -11.48 -7.22
CA SER A 333 -6.36 -10.70 -6.20
C SER A 333 -6.70 -11.25 -4.82
N PRO A 334 -5.73 -11.44 -3.91
CA PRO A 334 -6.02 -11.80 -2.52
C PRO A 334 -7.02 -10.86 -1.85
N ALA A 335 -7.18 -9.63 -2.34
CA ALA A 335 -8.16 -8.66 -1.88
C ALA A 335 -9.62 -9.11 -2.08
N GLU A 336 -9.91 -9.97 -3.05
CA GLU A 336 -11.26 -10.52 -3.30
C GLU A 336 -11.74 -11.44 -2.14
N ALA A 337 -10.81 -11.99 -1.37
CA ALA A 337 -11.12 -12.82 -0.21
C ALA A 337 -11.47 -12.02 1.06
N LEU A 338 -11.34 -10.67 1.03
CA LEU A 338 -11.60 -9.83 2.19
C LEU A 338 -13.10 -9.65 2.42
N PRO A 339 -13.62 -9.83 3.66
CA PRO A 339 -15.01 -9.56 3.99
C PRO A 339 -15.33 -8.07 3.79
N ALA A 340 -16.41 -7.75 3.09
CA ALA A 340 -16.85 -6.38 2.83
C ALA A 340 -16.94 -5.52 4.11
N ASN A 341 -17.38 -6.12 5.23
CA ASN A 341 -17.51 -5.42 6.51
C ASN A 341 -16.18 -5.09 7.19
N ALA A 342 -15.13 -5.86 6.94
CA ALA A 342 -13.82 -5.65 7.53
C ALA A 342 -13.13 -4.40 6.98
N LEU A 343 -13.35 -4.09 5.71
CA LEU A 343 -12.76 -2.92 5.05
C LEU A 343 -13.43 -1.61 5.47
N ASN A 344 -14.70 -1.63 5.87
CA ASN A 344 -15.39 -0.44 6.41
C ASN A 344 -14.78 0.08 7.72
N ALA A 345 -14.17 -0.81 8.51
CA ALA A 345 -13.49 -0.45 9.77
C ALA A 345 -12.03 -0.01 9.57
N SER A 346 -11.50 -0.10 8.34
CA SER A 346 -10.10 0.18 8.07
C SER A 346 -9.82 1.68 7.99
N SER A 347 -8.62 2.08 8.39
CA SER A 347 -8.10 3.44 8.22
C SER A 347 -7.83 3.83 6.75
N LEU A 348 -8.01 2.90 5.81
CA LEU A 348 -7.80 3.11 4.37
C LEU A 348 -8.85 4.01 3.74
N PHE A 349 -10.02 4.16 4.38
CA PHE A 349 -11.13 4.96 3.86
C PHE A 349 -11.26 6.26 4.65
N ASP A 350 -11.40 7.37 3.91
CA ASP A 350 -11.80 8.63 4.50
C ASP A 350 -13.26 8.55 5.00
N GLU A 351 -13.66 9.53 5.80
CA GLU A 351 -15.00 9.56 6.40
C GLU A 351 -16.13 9.60 5.36
N GLN A 352 -15.88 10.20 4.19
CA GLN A 352 -16.87 10.27 3.11
C GLN A 352 -17.15 8.88 2.52
N LEU A 353 -16.10 8.09 2.27
CA LEU A 353 -16.23 6.74 1.74
C LEU A 353 -16.91 5.78 2.73
N ARG A 354 -16.64 5.92 4.04
CA ARG A 354 -17.30 5.12 5.08
C ARG A 354 -18.81 5.39 5.15
N ARG A 355 -19.26 6.59 4.80
CA ARG A 355 -20.68 6.98 4.82
C ARG A 355 -21.47 6.47 3.61
N ILE A 356 -20.83 6.11 2.51
CA ILE A 356 -21.53 5.64 1.29
C ILE A 356 -22.39 4.40 1.55
N PRO A 357 -21.91 3.32 2.18
CA PRO A 357 -22.72 2.16 2.49
C PRO A 357 -23.94 2.50 3.39
N GLU A 358 -23.72 3.35 4.39
CA GLU A 358 -24.78 3.78 5.30
C GLU A 358 -25.86 4.61 4.57
N GLN A 359 -25.44 5.48 3.66
CA GLN A 359 -26.35 6.26 2.83
C GLN A 359 -27.12 5.39 1.84
N ALA A 360 -26.45 4.44 1.19
CA ALA A 360 -27.09 3.47 0.31
C ALA A 360 -28.15 2.63 1.05
N GLN A 361 -27.84 2.17 2.25
CA GLN A 361 -28.77 1.45 3.10
C GLN A 361 -29.95 2.31 3.55
N ARG A 362 -29.73 3.59 3.81
CA ARG A 362 -30.80 4.56 4.14
C ARG A 362 -31.76 4.73 2.97
N ILE A 363 -31.25 4.91 1.76
CA ILE A 363 -32.07 4.99 0.53
C ILE A 363 -32.90 3.72 0.36
N GLN A 364 -32.29 2.55 0.52
CA GLN A 364 -32.98 1.26 0.43
C GLN A 364 -34.11 1.13 1.45
N ARG A 365 -33.88 1.51 2.71
CA ARG A 365 -34.92 1.51 3.76
C ARG A 365 -36.06 2.50 3.41
N GLY A 366 -35.70 3.67 2.91
CA GLY A 366 -36.69 4.65 2.42
C GLY A 366 -37.60 4.08 1.32
N LEU A 367 -36.99 3.37 0.37
CA LEU A 367 -37.73 2.68 -0.69
C LEU A 367 -38.64 1.57 -0.18
N ALA A 368 -38.09 0.66 0.62
CA ALA A 368 -38.85 -0.44 1.21
C ALA A 368 -40.06 0.12 1.98
N ARG A 369 -39.87 1.20 2.75
CA ARG A 369 -40.93 1.88 3.47
C ARG A 369 -41.99 2.48 2.54
N SER A 370 -41.54 3.14 1.46
CA SER A 370 -42.51 3.71 0.48
C SER A 370 -43.38 2.64 -0.19
N VAL A 371 -42.78 1.48 -0.53
CA VAL A 371 -43.50 0.32 -1.07
C VAL A 371 -44.49 -0.22 -0.03
N TRP A 372 -44.01 -0.47 1.16
CA TRP A 372 -44.81 -0.99 2.28
C TRP A 372 -45.99 -0.07 2.59
N ASN A 373 -45.79 1.25 2.69
CA ASN A 373 -46.85 2.23 2.88
C ASN A 373 -47.85 2.25 1.71
N GLY A 374 -47.37 2.10 0.50
CA GLY A 374 -48.23 2.02 -0.68
C GLY A 374 -49.10 0.76 -0.69
N GLU A 375 -48.52 -0.39 -0.33
CA GLU A 375 -49.28 -1.65 -0.18
C GLU A 375 -50.37 -1.54 0.89
N VAL A 376 -50.03 -1.00 2.10
CA VAL A 376 -51.01 -0.77 3.18
C VAL A 376 -52.12 0.16 2.75
N ARG A 377 -51.85 1.26 2.03
CA ARG A 377 -52.87 2.19 1.54
C ARG A 377 -53.73 1.54 0.46
N GLY A 378 -53.14 0.79 -0.49
CA GLY A 378 -53.88 0.09 -1.55
C GLY A 378 -54.91 -0.91 -1.00
N LEU A 379 -54.60 -1.59 0.12
CA LEU A 379 -55.48 -2.52 0.78
C LEU A 379 -56.66 -1.83 1.51
N ARG A 380 -56.47 -0.58 1.96
CA ARG A 380 -57.51 0.23 2.61
C ARG A 380 -58.53 0.82 1.61
N SER A 381 -58.11 1.01 0.35
CA SER A 381 -58.92 1.68 -0.68
C SER A 381 -59.73 0.68 -1.51
N GLN A 382 -60.40 -0.28 -0.92
CA GLN A 382 -61.18 -1.37 -1.58
C GLN A 382 -62.30 -0.95 -2.55
N SER A 383 -62.43 0.30 -2.96
CA SER A 383 -63.61 0.79 -3.70
C SER A 383 -63.51 0.85 -5.23
N GLN A 384 -62.36 0.60 -5.87
CA GLN A 384 -62.27 0.60 -7.35
C GLN A 384 -61.20 -0.40 -7.90
N GLY A 385 -61.64 -1.48 -8.50
CA GLY A 385 -60.83 -2.61 -8.93
C GLY A 385 -59.84 -2.42 -10.09
N ALA A 386 -59.79 -1.28 -10.78
CA ALA A 386 -58.84 -0.99 -11.88
C ALA A 386 -57.60 -0.24 -11.36
N ASP A 387 -57.77 0.69 -10.43
CA ASP A 387 -56.66 1.47 -9.85
C ASP A 387 -55.73 0.62 -8.98
N ASN A 388 -56.26 -0.44 -8.36
CA ASN A 388 -55.49 -1.31 -7.46
C ASN A 388 -54.48 -2.19 -8.19
N ARG A 389 -54.75 -2.61 -9.44
CA ARG A 389 -53.79 -3.37 -10.26
C ARG A 389 -52.64 -2.51 -10.77
N PHE A 390 -52.94 -1.25 -11.12
CA PHE A 390 -51.90 -0.32 -11.53
C PHE A 390 -50.99 0.06 -10.36
N ALA A 391 -51.55 0.34 -9.19
CA ALA A 391 -50.78 0.63 -7.98
C ALA A 391 -49.86 -0.52 -7.58
N ALA A 392 -50.36 -1.77 -7.61
CA ALA A 392 -49.57 -2.97 -7.31
C ALA A 392 -48.41 -3.17 -8.34
N ALA A 393 -48.68 -2.93 -9.63
CA ALA A 393 -47.64 -3.02 -10.68
C ALA A 393 -46.58 -1.94 -10.49
N LEU A 394 -46.97 -0.71 -10.15
CA LEU A 394 -46.06 0.42 -9.89
C LEU A 394 -45.18 0.11 -8.67
N LEU A 395 -45.76 -0.35 -7.56
CA LEU A 395 -45.02 -0.73 -6.35
C LEU A 395 -44.05 -1.90 -6.61
N GLY A 396 -44.46 -2.88 -7.41
CA GLY A 396 -43.58 -3.95 -7.89
C GLY A 396 -42.38 -3.44 -8.69
N GLN A 397 -42.56 -2.45 -9.56
CA GLN A 397 -41.48 -1.80 -10.30
C GLN A 397 -40.55 -0.99 -9.39
N VAL A 398 -41.09 -0.26 -8.41
CA VAL A 398 -40.30 0.48 -7.40
C VAL A 398 -39.42 -0.51 -6.62
N SER A 399 -40.01 -1.64 -6.15
CA SER A 399 -39.24 -2.67 -5.43
C SER A 399 -38.15 -3.28 -6.30
N ALA A 400 -38.43 -3.67 -7.53
CA ALA A 400 -37.46 -4.22 -8.46
C ALA A 400 -36.33 -3.24 -8.80
N THR A 401 -36.66 -1.95 -8.93
CA THR A 401 -35.67 -0.88 -9.17
C THR A 401 -34.79 -0.69 -7.92
N GLY A 402 -35.36 -0.70 -6.73
CA GLY A 402 -34.62 -0.66 -5.47
C GLY A 402 -33.62 -1.80 -5.30
N GLU A 403 -34.00 -3.02 -5.68
CA GLU A 403 -33.10 -4.19 -5.69
C GLU A 403 -31.93 -4.00 -6.67
N ARG A 404 -32.19 -3.51 -7.88
CA ARG A 404 -31.12 -3.24 -8.86
C ARG A 404 -30.20 -2.14 -8.40
N ILE A 405 -30.74 -1.06 -7.82
CA ILE A 405 -29.95 0.01 -7.21
C ILE A 405 -29.02 -0.56 -6.16
N ARG A 406 -29.56 -1.34 -5.23
CA ARG A 406 -28.78 -2.00 -4.18
C ARG A 406 -27.63 -2.82 -4.77
N SER A 407 -27.92 -3.68 -5.74
CA SER A 407 -26.92 -4.54 -6.38
C SER A 407 -25.80 -3.73 -7.03
N VAL A 408 -26.13 -2.65 -7.75
CA VAL A 408 -25.14 -1.80 -8.42
C VAL A 408 -24.26 -1.04 -7.40
N PHE A 409 -24.87 -0.53 -6.31
CA PHE A 409 -24.10 0.11 -5.25
C PHE A 409 -23.20 -0.87 -4.50
N GLU A 410 -23.73 -2.04 -4.11
CA GLU A 410 -22.96 -3.08 -3.42
C GLU A 410 -21.75 -3.52 -4.28
N GLN A 411 -21.96 -3.70 -5.58
CA GLN A 411 -20.90 -4.04 -6.52
C GLN A 411 -19.87 -2.90 -6.63
N ALA A 412 -20.32 -1.65 -6.84
CA ALA A 412 -19.41 -0.51 -6.96
C ALA A 412 -18.61 -0.23 -5.68
N ILE A 413 -19.25 -0.43 -4.49
CA ILE A 413 -18.58 -0.32 -3.20
C ILE A 413 -17.58 -1.48 -3.02
N GLY A 414 -17.95 -2.71 -3.39
CA GLY A 414 -17.06 -3.87 -3.38
C GLY A 414 -15.82 -3.66 -4.25
N ASP A 415 -16.00 -3.16 -5.48
CA ASP A 415 -14.89 -2.87 -6.39
C ASP A 415 -13.99 -1.75 -5.83
N LEU A 416 -14.59 -0.71 -5.22
CA LEU A 416 -13.83 0.35 -4.56
C LEU A 416 -12.97 -0.21 -3.40
N GLN A 417 -13.55 -1.09 -2.60
CA GLN A 417 -12.87 -1.73 -1.47
C GLN A 417 -11.76 -2.67 -1.94
N SER A 418 -12.05 -3.52 -2.92
CA SER A 418 -11.06 -4.42 -3.53
C SER A 418 -9.91 -3.65 -4.16
N SER A 419 -10.20 -2.57 -4.89
CA SER A 419 -9.19 -1.69 -5.50
C SER A 419 -8.28 -1.05 -4.44
N ALA A 420 -8.86 -0.57 -3.32
CA ALA A 420 -8.07 0.02 -2.24
C ALA A 420 -7.14 -1.01 -1.57
N ALA A 421 -7.64 -2.20 -1.28
CA ALA A 421 -6.84 -3.27 -0.68
C ALA A 421 -5.76 -3.77 -1.65
N THR A 422 -6.09 -3.93 -2.94
CA THR A 422 -5.13 -4.29 -3.99
C THR A 422 -4.01 -3.24 -4.11
N SER A 423 -4.34 -1.95 -3.98
CA SER A 423 -3.34 -0.87 -3.97
C SER A 423 -2.32 -1.04 -2.85
N VAL A 424 -2.77 -1.35 -1.63
CA VAL A 424 -1.87 -1.57 -0.49
C VAL A 424 -1.05 -2.84 -0.65
N LEU A 425 -1.63 -3.92 -1.18
CA LEU A 425 -0.91 -5.15 -1.51
C LEU A 425 0.21 -4.90 -2.53
N GLN A 426 -0.11 -4.19 -3.62
CA GLN A 426 0.87 -3.82 -4.64
C GLN A 426 1.97 -2.90 -4.09
N GLU A 427 1.61 -1.95 -3.22
CA GLU A 427 2.58 -1.10 -2.55
C GLU A 427 3.52 -1.92 -1.66
N ALA A 428 2.99 -2.83 -0.83
CA ALA A 428 3.79 -3.71 0.02
C ALA A 428 4.75 -4.57 -0.82
N ARG A 429 4.28 -5.15 -1.94
CA ARG A 429 5.10 -5.91 -2.88
C ARG A 429 6.20 -5.07 -3.53
N SER A 430 5.87 -3.87 -3.99
CA SER A 430 6.85 -2.97 -4.63
C SER A 430 7.94 -2.54 -3.64
N ARG A 431 7.58 -2.27 -2.39
CA ARG A 431 8.52 -1.91 -1.33
C ARG A 431 9.40 -3.09 -0.92
N ALA A 432 8.84 -4.30 -0.84
CA ALA A 432 9.63 -5.51 -0.61
C ALA A 432 10.65 -5.76 -1.73
N SER A 433 10.25 -5.56 -2.99
CA SER A 433 11.13 -5.67 -4.14
C SER A 433 12.25 -4.63 -4.13
N LEU A 434 11.93 -3.39 -3.77
CA LEU A 434 12.93 -2.33 -3.61
C LEU A 434 13.95 -2.66 -2.52
N ALA A 435 13.47 -3.09 -1.35
CA ALA A 435 14.35 -3.43 -0.22
C ALA A 435 15.32 -4.56 -0.57
N ILE A 436 14.84 -5.61 -1.26
CA ILE A 436 15.69 -6.72 -1.66
C ILE A 436 16.70 -6.34 -2.75
N ASP A 437 16.31 -5.48 -3.71
CA ASP A 437 17.22 -4.94 -4.72
C ASP A 437 18.34 -4.11 -4.09
N ILE A 438 18.01 -3.29 -3.10
CA ILE A 438 19.01 -2.50 -2.34
C ILE A 438 19.98 -3.45 -1.62
N MET A 439 19.46 -4.49 -0.97
CA MET A 439 20.26 -5.47 -0.26
C MET A 439 21.20 -6.24 -1.22
N ASP A 440 20.71 -6.76 -2.34
CA ASP A 440 21.49 -7.53 -3.31
C ASP A 440 22.65 -6.68 -3.87
N ARG A 441 22.40 -5.41 -4.18
CA ARG A 441 23.44 -4.47 -4.65
C ARG A 441 24.48 -4.16 -3.58
N ASN A 442 24.03 -3.95 -2.35
CA ASN A 442 24.92 -3.69 -1.24
C ASN A 442 25.85 -4.90 -0.97
N LEU A 443 25.29 -6.11 -0.97
CA LEU A 443 26.06 -7.34 -0.73
C LEU A 443 27.00 -7.68 -1.90
N TYR A 444 26.65 -7.29 -3.14
CA TYR A 444 27.56 -7.37 -4.29
C TYR A 444 28.84 -6.55 -4.06
N GLU A 445 28.73 -5.33 -3.54
CA GLU A 445 29.90 -4.51 -3.23
C GLU A 445 30.79 -5.20 -2.18
N ARG A 446 30.22 -5.82 -1.15
CA ARG A 446 31.00 -6.56 -0.12
C ARG A 446 31.80 -7.70 -0.73
N ALA A 447 31.23 -8.45 -1.67
CA ALA A 447 31.93 -9.50 -2.40
C ALA A 447 33.07 -8.96 -3.26
N ASN A 448 32.89 -7.76 -3.84
CA ASN A 448 33.94 -7.12 -4.65
C ASN A 448 35.06 -6.58 -3.80
N ASP A 449 34.73 -5.91 -2.72
CA ASP A 449 35.67 -5.31 -1.79
C ASP A 449 36.66 -6.35 -1.25
N CYS A 450 36.18 -7.51 -0.73
CA CYS A 450 37.07 -8.55 -0.23
C CYS A 450 38.01 -9.10 -1.32
N ARG A 451 37.51 -9.30 -2.56
CA ARG A 451 38.33 -9.77 -3.69
C ARG A 451 39.39 -8.74 -4.13
N TRP A 452 39.03 -7.45 -4.10
CA TRP A 452 39.92 -6.39 -4.51
C TRP A 452 41.03 -6.13 -3.47
N TRP A 453 40.65 -6.04 -2.20
CA TRP A 453 41.62 -5.80 -1.14
C TRP A 453 42.58 -6.97 -0.93
N ALA A 454 42.17 -8.21 -1.26
CA ALA A 454 43.08 -9.35 -1.28
C ALA A 454 44.24 -9.22 -2.29
N LEU A 455 44.14 -8.27 -3.26
CA LEU A 455 45.23 -7.97 -4.22
C LEU A 455 46.19 -6.90 -3.73
N ASP A 456 45.99 -6.27 -2.57
CA ASP A 456 46.85 -5.22 -2.06
C ASP A 456 48.29 -5.73 -1.82
N GLY A 457 49.26 -4.95 -2.37
CA GLY A 457 50.69 -5.32 -2.31
C GLY A 457 51.22 -5.34 -0.89
N SER A 458 50.73 -4.49 0.02
CA SER A 458 51.19 -4.43 1.41
C SER A 458 50.68 -5.58 2.23
N LEU A 459 49.40 -5.98 2.01
CA LEU A 459 48.80 -7.17 2.65
C LEU A 459 49.50 -8.46 2.20
N ARG A 460 49.82 -8.57 0.90
CA ARG A 460 50.58 -9.69 0.36
C ARG A 460 51.99 -9.75 0.94
N ALA A 461 52.70 -8.64 0.97
CA ALA A 461 54.09 -8.57 1.51
C ALA A 461 54.13 -8.95 2.99
N ALA A 462 53.13 -8.61 3.80
CA ALA A 462 53.04 -8.98 5.20
C ALA A 462 52.89 -10.51 5.40
N LEU A 463 52.30 -11.22 4.44
CA LEU A 463 52.16 -12.69 4.46
C LEU A 463 53.37 -13.38 3.84
N GLU A 464 54.03 -12.78 2.82
CA GLU A 464 55.28 -13.31 2.20
C GLU A 464 56.45 -13.21 3.16
N GLN A 465 56.53 -12.13 3.95
CA GLN A 465 57.61 -11.88 4.93
C GLN A 465 57.02 -11.59 6.30
N PRO A 466 56.66 -12.66 7.04
CA PRO A 466 56.06 -12.49 8.37
C PRO A 466 56.99 -11.73 9.34
N GLY A 467 56.48 -10.73 10.02
CA GLY A 467 57.18 -9.95 11.02
C GLY A 467 56.32 -8.75 11.48
N GLU A 468 56.68 -8.19 12.66
CA GLU A 468 55.91 -7.09 13.27
C GLU A 468 55.82 -5.83 12.36
N ALA A 469 56.84 -5.48 11.61
CA ALA A 469 56.82 -4.33 10.75
C ALA A 469 55.83 -4.50 9.60
N GLY A 470 55.79 -5.70 8.97
CA GLY A 470 54.82 -6.07 7.96
C GLY A 470 53.39 -6.07 8.49
N ALA A 471 53.19 -6.67 9.68
CA ALA A 471 51.88 -6.71 10.35
C ALA A 471 51.35 -5.30 10.70
N ARG A 472 52.22 -4.41 11.22
CA ARG A 472 51.83 -3.02 11.50
C ARG A 472 51.47 -2.26 10.24
N LYS A 473 52.22 -2.43 9.12
CA LYS A 473 51.88 -1.83 7.85
C LYS A 473 50.54 -2.37 7.31
N ALA A 474 50.32 -3.66 7.37
CA ALA A 474 49.05 -4.25 6.97
C ALA A 474 47.87 -3.70 7.82
N SER A 475 48.04 -3.61 9.15
CA SER A 475 47.00 -3.00 10.01
C SER A 475 46.71 -1.55 9.66
N ALA A 476 47.71 -0.75 9.30
CA ALA A 476 47.56 0.63 8.87
C ALA A 476 46.75 0.73 7.55
N VAL A 477 47.03 -0.17 6.59
CA VAL A 477 46.24 -0.27 5.33
C VAL A 477 44.80 -0.66 5.62
N LEU A 478 44.58 -1.70 6.43
CA LEU A 478 43.22 -2.13 6.81
C LEU A 478 42.45 -1.04 7.56
N ALA A 479 43.12 -0.28 8.46
CA ALA A 479 42.51 0.84 9.17
C ALA A 479 42.14 1.99 8.24
N HIS A 480 42.99 2.28 7.24
CA HIS A 480 42.70 3.29 6.22
C HIS A 480 41.46 2.90 5.41
N ILE A 481 41.42 1.65 4.92
CA ILE A 481 40.26 1.11 4.20
C ILE A 481 38.99 1.20 5.06
N ASN A 482 39.06 0.76 6.30
CA ASN A 482 37.91 0.80 7.22
C ASN A 482 37.42 2.23 7.52
N GLY A 483 38.33 3.21 7.47
CA GLY A 483 38.00 4.64 7.60
C GLY A 483 37.29 5.21 6.38
N LEU A 484 37.51 4.67 5.20
CA LEU A 484 36.84 5.06 3.96
C LEU A 484 35.45 4.41 3.82
N TYR A 485 35.30 3.19 4.32
CA TYR A 485 34.07 2.38 4.20
C TYR A 485 33.47 2.12 5.58
N THR A 486 32.48 2.93 5.95
CA THR A 486 31.83 2.90 7.28
C THR A 486 30.89 1.69 7.50
N VAL A 487 30.74 0.86 6.49
CA VAL A 487 29.84 -0.31 6.49
C VAL A 487 30.50 -1.57 7.06
N TYR A 488 31.76 -1.49 7.47
CA TYR A 488 32.50 -2.63 8.07
C TYR A 488 32.81 -2.39 9.53
N SER A 489 32.48 -3.38 10.34
CA SER A 489 32.82 -3.35 11.76
C SER A 489 34.29 -3.73 12.02
N LEU A 490 34.85 -4.63 11.20
CA LEU A 490 36.23 -5.13 11.36
C LEU A 490 36.76 -5.67 10.01
N LEU A 491 37.98 -5.32 9.65
CA LEU A 491 38.74 -5.97 8.58
C LEU A 491 39.92 -6.71 9.21
N LEU A 492 40.23 -7.91 8.70
CA LEU A 492 41.37 -8.69 9.19
C LEU A 492 42.13 -9.41 8.07
N LEU A 493 43.40 -9.65 8.30
CA LEU A 493 44.28 -10.47 7.47
C LEU A 493 44.67 -11.70 8.23
N MET A 494 44.56 -12.90 7.64
CA MET A 494 44.99 -14.17 8.22
C MET A 494 46.05 -14.88 7.36
N ASP A 495 46.88 -15.68 7.98
CA ASP A 495 47.85 -16.53 7.29
C ASP A 495 47.25 -17.84 6.75
N ALA A 496 48.04 -18.68 6.08
CA ALA A 496 47.63 -19.97 5.54
C ALA A 496 47.21 -21.01 6.62
N GLN A 497 47.48 -20.74 7.88
CA GLN A 497 47.04 -21.53 9.01
C GLN A 497 45.78 -20.99 9.69
N GLY A 498 45.24 -19.91 9.17
CA GLY A 498 44.06 -19.21 9.70
C GLY A 498 44.36 -18.38 10.96
N ARG A 499 45.61 -17.99 11.20
CA ARG A 499 45.98 -17.10 12.30
C ARG A 499 45.87 -15.66 11.85
N VAL A 500 45.29 -14.80 12.68
CA VAL A 500 45.17 -13.39 12.41
C VAL A 500 46.54 -12.71 12.46
N VAL A 501 46.93 -12.02 11.37
CA VAL A 501 48.17 -11.31 11.21
C VAL A 501 47.99 -9.79 11.45
N ALA A 502 46.87 -9.23 11.02
CA ALA A 502 46.59 -7.81 11.14
C ALA A 502 45.07 -7.56 11.26
N THR A 503 44.71 -6.45 11.91
CA THR A 503 43.31 -5.99 12.06
C THR A 503 43.21 -4.51 11.80
N SER A 504 42.02 -4.02 11.37
CA SER A 504 41.75 -2.61 11.07
C SER A 504 41.53 -1.75 12.32
N ARG A 505 41.19 -2.34 13.46
CA ARG A 505 40.83 -1.64 14.68
C ARG A 505 41.85 -1.85 15.78
N SER A 506 42.17 -0.79 16.52
CA SER A 506 43.11 -0.82 17.63
C SER A 506 42.59 -1.63 18.84
N ASP A 507 41.27 -1.66 19.05
CA ASP A 507 40.62 -2.44 20.12
C ASP A 507 40.44 -3.91 19.76
N ALA A 508 40.70 -4.31 18.52
CA ALA A 508 40.67 -5.68 18.04
C ALA A 508 42.08 -6.36 17.98
N GLN A 509 43.11 -5.73 18.51
CA GLN A 509 44.48 -6.27 18.49
C GLN A 509 44.64 -7.61 19.24
N ASP A 510 43.75 -7.87 20.18
CA ASP A 510 43.71 -9.16 20.91
C ASP A 510 43.45 -10.37 20.00
N TRP A 511 42.97 -10.14 18.78
CA TRP A 511 42.81 -11.19 17.77
C TRP A 511 44.12 -11.56 17.10
N ILE A 512 45.14 -10.67 17.07
CA ILE A 512 46.40 -10.90 16.38
C ILE A 512 47.12 -12.12 17.05
N GLY A 513 47.55 -13.06 16.21
CA GLY A 513 48.18 -14.30 16.61
C GLY A 513 47.20 -15.41 16.98
N ARG A 514 45.92 -15.11 17.21
CA ARG A 514 44.90 -16.14 17.45
C ARG A 514 44.53 -16.86 16.16
N ARG A 515 44.27 -18.16 16.26
CA ARG A 515 43.73 -18.95 15.16
C ARG A 515 42.22 -18.82 15.15
N LEU A 516 41.68 -18.53 13.99
CA LEU A 516 40.23 -18.44 13.76
C LEU A 516 39.67 -19.86 13.63
N ASP A 517 38.70 -20.19 14.47
CA ASP A 517 37.92 -21.43 14.40
C ASP A 517 36.53 -21.11 13.84
N ALA A 518 36.49 -20.78 12.54
CA ALA A 518 35.30 -20.43 11.83
C ALA A 518 35.17 -21.27 10.55
N ASP A 519 33.93 -21.61 10.21
CA ASP A 519 33.56 -22.47 9.07
C ASP A 519 34.00 -21.93 7.71
N TRP A 520 34.10 -20.61 7.56
CA TRP A 520 34.54 -19.93 6.34
C TRP A 520 36.07 -19.92 6.12
N VAL A 521 36.87 -20.19 7.11
CA VAL A 521 38.35 -20.15 7.02
C VAL A 521 38.89 -21.16 5.99
N ARG A 522 38.45 -22.42 6.08
CA ARG A 522 38.88 -23.45 5.13
C ARG A 522 38.43 -23.19 3.69
N PRO A 523 37.14 -22.85 3.45
CA PRO A 523 36.69 -22.44 2.13
C PRO A 523 37.48 -21.27 1.55
N THR A 524 37.82 -20.25 2.34
CA THR A 524 38.64 -19.11 1.90
C THR A 524 40.01 -19.56 1.39
N LEU A 525 40.71 -20.40 2.13
CA LEU A 525 42.04 -20.88 1.75
C LEU A 525 42.02 -21.88 0.58
N ALA A 526 40.85 -22.43 0.26
CA ALA A 526 40.64 -23.37 -0.85
C ALA A 526 40.09 -22.68 -2.11
N LEU A 527 39.89 -21.34 -2.12
CA LEU A 527 39.38 -20.64 -3.27
C LEU A 527 40.27 -20.86 -4.49
N PRO A 528 39.70 -21.10 -5.69
CA PRO A 528 40.47 -21.53 -6.87
C PRO A 528 41.33 -20.40 -7.47
N ASP A 529 40.88 -19.17 -7.43
CA ASP A 529 41.52 -18.02 -8.05
C ASP A 529 41.22 -16.70 -7.30
N HIS A 530 41.70 -15.60 -7.83
CA HIS A 530 41.51 -14.26 -7.25
C HIS A 530 40.15 -13.62 -7.58
N GLN A 531 39.31 -14.26 -8.41
CA GLN A 531 37.94 -13.84 -8.67
C GLN A 531 36.93 -14.47 -7.72
N ALA A 532 37.31 -15.62 -7.13
CA ALA A 532 36.47 -16.33 -6.19
C ALA A 532 36.47 -15.66 -4.80
N TYR A 533 35.34 -15.73 -4.13
CA TYR A 533 35.18 -15.30 -2.73
C TYR A 533 34.40 -16.37 -1.96
N ALA A 534 34.46 -16.30 -0.63
CA ALA A 534 33.58 -17.07 0.23
C ALA A 534 32.80 -16.13 1.15
N ARG A 535 31.62 -16.60 1.59
CA ARG A 535 30.76 -15.89 2.54
C ARG A 535 30.36 -16.84 3.66
N SER A 536 30.39 -16.38 4.92
CA SER A 536 29.83 -17.15 6.02
C SER A 536 28.31 -17.31 5.89
N ALA A 537 27.72 -18.27 6.60
CA ALA A 537 26.30 -18.23 6.90
C ALA A 537 25.97 -16.95 7.70
N PHE A 538 24.70 -16.52 7.71
CA PHE A 538 24.25 -15.46 8.61
C PHE A 538 24.16 -16.03 10.03
N GLN A 539 25.14 -15.72 10.86
CA GLN A 539 25.26 -16.30 12.20
C GLN A 539 25.92 -15.34 13.17
N ALA A 540 25.72 -15.61 14.46
CA ALA A 540 26.40 -14.89 15.51
C ALA A 540 27.91 -15.20 15.48
N THR A 541 28.74 -14.16 15.57
CA THR A 541 30.20 -14.31 15.55
C THR A 541 30.87 -13.46 16.63
N PRO A 542 31.90 -13.99 17.30
CA PRO A 542 32.69 -13.21 18.25
C PRO A 542 33.40 -12.01 17.61
N LEU A 543 33.65 -12.04 16.31
CA LEU A 543 34.21 -10.93 15.53
C LEU A 543 33.25 -9.72 15.42
N TYR A 544 31.99 -9.91 15.79
CA TYR A 544 30.94 -8.89 15.79
C TYR A 544 30.20 -8.82 17.13
N ASP A 545 30.93 -9.02 18.23
CA ASP A 545 30.40 -8.95 19.60
C ASP A 545 29.26 -9.93 19.87
N GLY A 546 29.29 -11.11 19.26
CA GLY A 546 28.25 -12.14 19.39
C GLY A 546 26.96 -11.82 18.60
N ARG A 547 26.91 -10.77 17.81
CA ARG A 547 25.79 -10.44 16.94
C ARG A 547 25.84 -11.21 15.62
N HIS A 548 24.71 -11.37 14.95
CA HIS A 548 24.62 -12.03 13.65
C HIS A 548 25.08 -11.09 12.54
N THR A 549 25.90 -11.62 11.61
CA THR A 549 26.32 -10.93 10.40
C THR A 549 26.87 -11.89 9.36
N TYR A 550 27.19 -11.38 8.17
CA TYR A 550 27.97 -12.05 7.15
C TYR A 550 29.44 -11.66 7.27
N VAL A 551 30.34 -12.62 7.07
CA VAL A 551 31.78 -12.40 6.88
C VAL A 551 32.12 -12.74 5.44
N TYR A 552 32.62 -11.77 4.68
CA TYR A 552 33.08 -11.96 3.28
C TYR A 552 34.57 -12.14 3.27
N THR A 553 35.06 -13.08 2.47
CA THR A 553 36.46 -13.47 2.49
C THR A 553 37.00 -13.72 1.09
N ALA A 554 38.29 -13.44 0.89
CA ALA A 554 39.02 -13.76 -0.34
C ALA A 554 40.44 -14.23 -0.03
N ALA A 555 41.01 -15.10 -0.87
CA ALA A 555 42.35 -15.61 -0.73
C ALA A 555 43.40 -14.56 -1.19
N VAL A 556 44.39 -14.32 -0.35
CA VAL A 556 45.61 -13.56 -0.71
C VAL A 556 46.62 -14.51 -1.32
N ARG A 557 47.09 -14.20 -2.53
CA ARG A 557 47.99 -15.06 -3.30
C ARG A 557 49.33 -14.42 -3.55
N GLY A 558 50.36 -15.22 -3.54
CA GLY A 558 51.74 -14.84 -3.92
C GLY A 558 51.90 -14.76 -5.44
N LYS A 559 53.09 -14.30 -5.87
CA LYS A 559 53.44 -14.18 -7.28
C LYS A 559 53.34 -15.50 -8.07
N GLY A 560 53.50 -16.63 -7.41
CA GLY A 560 53.34 -17.98 -7.97
C GLY A 560 51.95 -18.56 -7.87
N SER A 561 50.91 -17.72 -7.63
CA SER A 561 49.50 -18.12 -7.43
C SER A 561 49.22 -19.04 -6.23
N GLN A 562 50.21 -19.34 -5.39
CA GLN A 562 50.00 -20.07 -4.10
C GLN A 562 49.21 -19.21 -3.14
N VAL A 563 48.32 -19.84 -2.35
CA VAL A 563 47.57 -19.15 -1.29
C VAL A 563 48.50 -18.88 -0.11
N LEU A 564 48.70 -17.63 0.24
CA LEU A 564 49.50 -17.18 1.39
C LEU A 564 48.64 -17.01 2.64
N GLY A 565 47.36 -16.75 2.46
CA GLY A 565 46.40 -16.51 3.54
C GLY A 565 45.08 -15.95 2.95
N GLY A 566 44.38 -15.17 3.74
CA GLY A 566 43.11 -14.57 3.31
C GLY A 566 42.81 -13.25 4.00
N THR A 567 42.02 -12.42 3.32
CA THR A 567 41.34 -11.26 3.92
C THR A 567 39.93 -11.67 4.35
N ALA A 568 39.47 -11.12 5.48
CA ALA A 568 38.10 -11.24 5.90
C ALA A 568 37.54 -9.86 6.29
N ILE A 569 36.33 -9.59 5.84
CA ILE A 569 35.61 -8.38 6.15
C ILE A 569 34.33 -8.73 6.91
N VAL A 570 34.19 -8.19 8.11
CA VAL A 570 33.04 -8.36 8.97
C VAL A 570 32.06 -7.23 8.67
N PHE A 571 30.96 -7.57 8.05
CA PHE A 571 29.96 -6.59 7.67
C PHE A 571 29.24 -6.05 8.90
N ASP A 572 29.05 -4.72 9.02
CA ASP A 572 28.23 -4.11 10.07
C ASP A 572 26.74 -4.24 9.73
N GLY A 573 26.27 -5.50 9.66
CA GLY A 573 24.99 -5.87 9.07
C GLY A 573 23.77 -5.30 9.81
N ALA A 574 23.81 -5.25 11.14
CA ALA A 574 22.65 -4.85 11.93
C ALA A 574 22.12 -3.45 11.57
N PRO A 575 22.91 -2.35 11.67
CA PRO A 575 22.42 -1.03 11.32
C PRO A 575 22.18 -0.85 9.80
N GLN A 576 22.98 -1.53 8.96
CA GLN A 576 22.87 -1.41 7.50
C GLN A 576 21.57 -2.03 6.99
N PHE A 577 21.25 -3.26 7.38
CA PHE A 577 20.01 -3.92 6.98
C PHE A 577 18.78 -3.22 7.54
N GLU A 578 18.84 -2.77 8.81
CA GLU A 578 17.76 -2.01 9.41
C GLU A 578 17.49 -0.70 8.66
N ALA A 579 18.55 0.04 8.29
CA ALA A 579 18.45 1.26 7.49
C ALA A 579 17.82 0.99 6.11
N MET A 580 18.24 -0.09 5.42
CA MET A 580 17.65 -0.48 4.12
C MET A 580 16.14 -0.72 4.23
N LEU A 581 15.69 -1.40 5.29
CA LEU A 581 14.27 -1.63 5.54
C LEU A 581 13.54 -0.32 5.87
N ARG A 582 14.08 0.51 6.78
CA ARG A 582 13.47 1.79 7.17
C ARG A 582 13.31 2.75 6.02
N ASP A 583 14.31 2.85 5.15
CA ASP A 583 14.28 3.71 3.96
C ASP A 583 13.20 3.31 2.96
N THR A 584 12.75 2.05 3.00
CA THR A 584 11.68 1.54 2.13
C THR A 584 10.30 1.59 2.76
N LEU A 585 10.17 1.90 4.06
CA LEU A 585 8.87 2.07 4.70
C LEU A 585 8.13 3.32 4.20
N PRO A 586 6.78 3.36 4.24
CA PRO A 586 6.01 4.56 3.93
C PRO A 586 6.34 5.70 4.89
N GLN A 587 6.65 6.89 4.38
CA GLN A 587 7.02 8.06 5.20
C GLN A 587 5.90 8.61 6.11
N ALA A 588 4.65 8.31 5.81
CA ALA A 588 3.46 8.81 6.52
C ALA A 588 2.75 7.75 7.36
N SER A 589 3.39 6.61 7.65
CA SER A 589 2.74 5.57 8.44
C SER A 589 2.69 5.94 9.93
N VAL A 590 1.51 5.78 10.54
CA VAL A 590 1.37 5.75 12.00
C VAL A 590 2.29 4.65 12.54
N GLU A 591 2.96 4.90 13.65
CA GLU A 591 3.88 3.94 14.28
C GLU A 591 3.21 2.56 14.43
N GLY A 592 3.84 1.51 13.89
CA GLY A 592 3.27 0.15 13.84
C GLY A 592 2.29 -0.16 12.69
N ALA A 593 1.98 0.79 11.80
CA ALA A 593 1.11 0.54 10.64
C ALA A 593 1.83 -0.20 9.49
N ALA A 594 3.14 -0.08 9.39
CA ALA A 594 3.95 -0.80 8.42
C ALA A 594 5.25 -1.30 9.08
N LEU A 595 5.70 -2.48 8.68
CA LEU A 595 6.96 -3.07 9.15
C LEU A 595 7.63 -3.87 8.04
N GLY A 596 8.95 -3.92 8.08
CA GLY A 596 9.78 -4.65 7.12
C GLY A 596 10.68 -5.66 7.82
N LEU A 597 10.86 -6.83 7.19
CA LEU A 597 11.77 -7.88 7.62
C LEU A 597 12.58 -8.39 6.43
N PHE A 598 13.86 -8.68 6.67
CA PHE A 598 14.61 -9.61 5.85
C PHE A 598 14.60 -10.97 6.55
N VAL A 599 14.24 -12.01 5.84
CA VAL A 599 14.18 -13.39 6.36
C VAL A 599 14.88 -14.36 5.42
N THR A 600 15.52 -15.36 5.98
CA THR A 600 16.09 -16.47 5.20
C THR A 600 14.97 -17.32 4.60
N ARG A 601 15.32 -18.24 3.69
CA ARG A 601 14.38 -19.22 3.14
C ARG A 601 13.73 -20.11 4.20
N SER A 602 14.42 -20.35 5.33
CA SER A 602 13.89 -21.07 6.51
C SER A 602 12.96 -20.22 7.39
N GLY A 603 12.84 -18.90 7.10
CA GLY A 603 12.05 -17.96 7.89
C GLY A 603 12.77 -17.36 9.10
N GLU A 604 14.10 -17.49 9.20
CA GLU A 604 14.89 -16.82 10.25
C GLU A 604 15.08 -15.34 9.93
N VAL A 605 14.93 -14.48 10.93
CA VAL A 605 15.06 -13.03 10.80
C VAL A 605 16.52 -12.63 10.63
N VAL A 606 16.82 -12.00 9.50
CA VAL A 606 18.12 -11.36 9.21
C VAL A 606 18.13 -9.92 9.72
N ALA A 607 17.04 -9.19 9.53
CA ALA A 607 16.83 -7.86 10.05
C ALA A 607 15.36 -7.54 10.16
N THR A 608 15.03 -6.57 11.00
CA THR A 608 13.65 -6.17 11.25
C THR A 608 13.56 -4.70 11.64
N THR A 609 12.42 -4.08 11.35
CA THR A 609 12.05 -2.76 11.88
C THR A 609 11.15 -2.84 13.11
N ASP A 610 10.83 -4.06 13.59
CA ASP A 610 9.92 -4.31 14.70
C ASP A 610 10.55 -5.29 15.72
N ALA A 611 10.68 -4.84 16.96
CA ALA A 611 11.31 -5.60 18.05
C ALA A 611 10.59 -6.92 18.40
N ARG A 612 9.35 -7.14 17.97
CA ARG A 612 8.62 -8.41 18.14
C ARG A 612 9.29 -9.58 17.42
N PHE A 613 10.12 -9.29 16.42
CA PHE A 613 10.78 -10.30 15.60
C PHE A 613 12.31 -10.22 15.77
N PRO A 614 12.89 -10.82 16.82
CA PRO A 614 14.32 -10.73 17.05
C PRO A 614 15.17 -11.42 15.97
N VAL A 615 16.32 -10.82 15.65
CA VAL A 615 17.29 -11.37 14.70
C VAL A 615 17.74 -12.76 15.11
N GLY A 616 17.85 -13.69 14.15
CA GLY A 616 18.22 -15.09 14.36
C GLY A 616 17.07 -15.98 14.83
N GLN A 617 15.87 -15.46 15.04
CA GLN A 617 14.68 -16.26 15.37
C GLN A 617 13.79 -16.46 14.16
N ARG A 618 13.03 -17.56 14.15
CA ARG A 618 12.08 -17.86 13.09
C ARG A 618 10.78 -17.08 13.29
N VAL A 619 10.29 -16.42 12.22
CA VAL A 619 9.02 -15.70 12.29
C VAL A 619 7.83 -16.67 12.47
N PRO A 620 6.78 -16.29 13.23
CA PRO A 620 5.64 -17.17 13.52
C PRO A 620 4.79 -17.50 12.29
N PHE A 621 4.91 -16.73 11.23
CA PHE A 621 4.17 -16.91 9.97
C PHE A 621 5.03 -17.52 8.84
N ALA A 622 6.23 -18.06 9.16
CA ALA A 622 7.12 -18.62 8.14
C ALA A 622 6.46 -19.68 7.24
N ASP A 623 5.61 -20.54 7.81
CA ASP A 623 4.93 -21.61 7.07
C ASP A 623 3.80 -21.08 6.14
N ARG A 624 3.41 -19.81 6.30
CA ARG A 624 2.42 -19.14 5.44
C ARG A 624 3.06 -18.34 4.31
N LEU A 625 4.38 -18.15 4.33
CA LEU A 625 5.09 -17.49 3.24
C LEU A 625 5.11 -18.40 2.01
N PRO A 626 4.81 -17.87 0.82
CA PRO A 626 4.84 -18.66 -0.40
C PRO A 626 6.27 -19.08 -0.73
N PRO A 627 6.50 -20.30 -1.24
CA PRO A 627 7.78 -20.67 -1.81
C PRO A 627 8.01 -19.86 -3.09
N LEU A 628 9.02 -18.99 -3.07
CA LEU A 628 9.35 -18.11 -4.19
C LEU A 628 10.59 -18.60 -4.94
N ALA A 629 10.54 -18.49 -6.27
CA ALA A 629 11.73 -18.57 -7.09
C ALA A 629 12.57 -17.28 -6.94
N ARG A 630 13.84 -17.32 -7.35
CA ARG A 630 14.71 -16.16 -7.32
C ARG A 630 14.15 -15.02 -8.17
N GLY A 631 14.09 -13.82 -7.58
CA GLY A 631 13.53 -12.63 -8.21
C GLY A 631 12.01 -12.62 -8.32
N GLU A 632 11.33 -13.64 -7.79
CA GLU A 632 9.87 -13.68 -7.75
C GLU A 632 9.36 -12.82 -6.57
N SER A 633 8.25 -12.14 -6.81
CA SER A 633 7.55 -11.35 -5.80
C SER A 633 6.09 -11.71 -5.78
N ARG A 634 5.51 -11.87 -4.59
CA ARG A 634 4.08 -12.13 -4.39
C ARG A 634 3.50 -11.25 -3.29
N ASP A 635 2.23 -11.06 -3.37
CA ASP A 635 1.42 -10.42 -2.35
C ASP A 635 0.43 -11.43 -1.75
N LEU A 636 0.16 -11.31 -0.46
CA LEU A 636 -0.76 -12.17 0.29
C LEU A 636 -1.34 -11.42 1.48
N LEU A 637 -2.38 -12.00 2.06
CA LEU A 637 -2.95 -11.51 3.32
C LEU A 637 -2.40 -12.35 4.49
N LEU A 638 -1.94 -11.67 5.53
CA LEU A 638 -1.47 -12.30 6.76
C LEU A 638 -2.25 -11.78 7.96
N GLU A 639 -2.78 -12.69 8.75
CA GLU A 639 -3.35 -12.38 10.06
C GLU A 639 -2.27 -12.56 11.13
N LEU A 640 -2.05 -11.52 11.92
CA LEU A 640 -1.04 -11.48 12.97
C LEU A 640 -1.54 -10.62 14.13
N ASP A 641 -1.50 -11.15 15.34
CA ASP A 641 -1.85 -10.46 16.60
C ASP A 641 -3.24 -9.77 16.55
N GLY A 642 -4.23 -10.41 15.93
CA GLY A 642 -5.58 -9.87 15.82
C GLY A 642 -5.75 -8.73 14.81
N ALA A 643 -4.79 -8.57 13.90
CA ALA A 643 -4.87 -7.63 12.77
C ALA A 643 -4.57 -8.34 11.45
N VAL A 644 -5.17 -7.86 10.36
CA VAL A 644 -4.91 -8.34 9.01
C VAL A 644 -3.98 -7.36 8.30
N TYR A 645 -2.91 -7.91 7.71
CA TYR A 645 -1.89 -7.19 6.98
C TYR A 645 -1.89 -7.55 5.51
N ALA A 646 -1.71 -6.55 4.66
CA ALA A 646 -1.23 -6.73 3.29
C ALA A 646 0.26 -7.03 3.37
N ALA A 647 0.66 -8.19 2.89
CA ALA A 647 2.04 -8.63 2.89
C ALA A 647 2.58 -8.68 1.46
N GLY A 648 3.68 -7.98 1.21
CA GLY A 648 4.50 -8.11 0.01
C GLY A 648 5.73 -8.93 0.33
N VAL A 649 5.99 -9.98 -0.43
CA VAL A 649 7.17 -10.84 -0.27
C VAL A 649 7.96 -10.86 -1.57
N SER A 650 9.26 -10.58 -1.49
CA SER A 650 10.17 -10.59 -2.64
C SER A 650 11.43 -11.35 -2.31
N MET A 651 11.80 -12.32 -3.17
CA MET A 651 13.00 -13.14 -3.04
C MET A 651 14.19 -12.47 -3.72
N SER A 652 15.36 -12.50 -3.08
CA SER A 652 16.64 -12.12 -3.68
C SER A 652 16.84 -12.82 -5.02
N ARG A 653 17.38 -12.10 -5.98
CA ARG A 653 17.80 -12.62 -7.28
C ARG A 653 19.30 -12.54 -7.48
N GLY A 654 20.00 -11.91 -6.54
CA GLY A 654 21.36 -11.47 -6.69
C GLY A 654 21.49 -10.23 -7.59
N TYR A 655 22.71 -9.77 -7.77
CA TYR A 655 23.03 -8.66 -8.64
C TYR A 655 24.31 -8.97 -9.40
N ARG A 656 24.27 -8.89 -10.73
CA ARG A 656 25.38 -9.23 -11.63
C ARG A 656 25.91 -10.64 -11.33
N GLU A 657 27.20 -10.76 -11.03
CA GLU A 657 27.85 -12.03 -10.67
C GLU A 657 27.64 -12.47 -9.21
N TYR A 658 27.08 -11.60 -8.34
CA TYR A 658 26.82 -11.92 -6.95
C TYR A 658 25.62 -12.86 -6.83
N ASP A 659 25.83 -13.97 -6.09
CA ASP A 659 24.82 -15.02 -5.88
C ASP A 659 24.17 -15.56 -7.17
N SER A 660 24.84 -15.44 -8.31
CA SER A 660 24.34 -15.98 -9.59
C SER A 660 24.52 -17.50 -9.72
N SER A 661 25.26 -18.15 -8.83
CA SER A 661 25.52 -19.60 -8.85
C SER A 661 24.40 -20.42 -8.19
N PRO A 662 23.95 -21.53 -8.82
CA PRO A 662 22.95 -22.43 -8.22
C PRO A 662 23.36 -23.07 -6.89
N ALA A 663 24.65 -23.19 -6.60
CA ALA A 663 25.14 -23.82 -5.37
C ALA A 663 24.92 -22.97 -4.08
N GLN A 664 24.46 -21.74 -4.21
CA GLN A 664 24.23 -20.79 -3.09
C GLN A 664 22.77 -20.62 -2.73
N HIS A 665 21.84 -21.43 -3.29
CA HIS A 665 20.39 -21.26 -3.14
C HIS A 665 19.87 -21.34 -1.68
N ASP A 666 20.56 -22.05 -0.79
CA ASP A 666 20.13 -22.18 0.61
C ASP A 666 20.31 -20.89 1.43
N ALA A 667 21.07 -19.93 0.90
CA ALA A 667 21.34 -18.65 1.56
C ALA A 667 20.49 -17.48 1.00
N ASP A 668 19.49 -17.77 0.17
CA ASP A 668 18.61 -16.75 -0.37
C ASP A 668 17.79 -16.05 0.73
N VAL A 669 17.73 -14.73 0.66
CA VAL A 669 16.98 -13.87 1.57
C VAL A 669 15.75 -13.33 0.88
N SER A 670 14.64 -13.26 1.61
CA SER A 670 13.42 -12.59 1.17
C SER A 670 13.18 -11.34 2.00
N CYS A 671 12.68 -10.29 1.37
CA CYS A 671 12.05 -9.19 2.08
C CYS A 671 10.57 -9.47 2.27
N VAL A 672 10.08 -9.32 3.49
CA VAL A 672 8.65 -9.34 3.84
C VAL A 672 8.27 -7.94 4.32
N MET A 673 7.39 -7.27 3.57
CA MET A 673 6.84 -5.97 3.91
C MET A 673 5.39 -6.15 4.33
N LEU A 674 5.05 -5.79 5.57
CA LEU A 674 3.70 -5.89 6.13
C LEU A 674 3.11 -4.50 6.30
N MET A 675 1.89 -4.29 5.79
CA MET A 675 1.12 -3.06 5.92
C MET A 675 -0.25 -3.39 6.51
N ARG A 676 -0.58 -2.82 7.67
CA ARG A 676 -1.82 -3.12 8.39
C ARG A 676 -3.04 -2.61 7.61
N LEU A 677 -4.01 -3.49 7.37
CA LEU A 677 -5.29 -3.17 6.73
C LEU A 677 -6.37 -2.85 7.76
N TYR A 678 -6.62 -3.73 8.73
CA TYR A 678 -7.63 -3.55 9.77
C TYR A 678 -7.40 -4.49 10.96
N GLU A 679 -8.11 -4.23 12.07
CA GLU A 679 -8.14 -5.09 13.27
C GLU A 679 -9.31 -6.08 13.21
N THR A 680 -9.06 -7.35 13.51
CA THR A 680 -10.07 -8.43 13.43
C THR A 680 -11.23 -8.23 14.39
N ALA A 681 -11.00 -7.59 15.56
CA ALA A 681 -12.06 -7.28 16.53
C ALA A 681 -13.09 -6.25 16.02
N ALA A 682 -12.75 -5.45 15.00
CA ALA A 682 -13.65 -4.46 14.38
C ALA A 682 -14.62 -5.08 13.35
N ALA A 683 -14.40 -6.32 12.96
CA ALA A 683 -15.19 -7.04 11.94
C ALA A 683 -16.41 -7.77 12.53
N VAL A 684 -17.03 -7.26 13.60
CA VAL A 684 -18.28 -7.85 14.13
C VAL A 684 -19.38 -7.69 13.10
N GLN A 685 -19.91 -8.81 12.65
CA GLN A 685 -20.98 -8.93 11.68
C GLN A 685 -22.18 -8.09 12.08
N ALA A 686 -22.58 -7.14 11.24
CA ALA A 686 -23.94 -6.65 11.25
C ALA A 686 -24.87 -7.83 10.91
N PRO A 687 -25.94 -8.09 11.69
CA PRO A 687 -26.88 -9.17 11.38
C PRO A 687 -27.46 -8.91 9.99
N GLY A 688 -27.24 -9.84 9.07
CA GLY A 688 -27.83 -9.81 7.74
C GLY A 688 -29.36 -9.77 7.88
N SER A 689 -30.00 -8.75 7.32
CA SER A 689 -31.46 -8.69 7.17
C SER A 689 -31.90 -9.81 6.23
N SER A 690 -32.24 -10.97 6.76
CA SER A 690 -32.90 -12.01 6.01
C SER A 690 -34.30 -11.53 5.70
N GLY A 691 -34.52 -10.99 4.51
CA GLY A 691 -35.85 -10.59 4.04
C GLY A 691 -36.78 -11.81 3.95
N PHE A 692 -37.69 -11.96 4.90
CA PHE A 692 -38.74 -12.93 4.80
C PHE A 692 -39.72 -12.53 3.70
N ARG A 693 -39.75 -13.28 2.57
CA ARG A 693 -40.68 -13.05 1.47
C ARG A 693 -41.63 -14.26 1.39
N VAL A 694 -42.95 -14.00 1.37
CA VAL A 694 -43.97 -15.02 1.18
C VAL A 694 -44.37 -15.09 -0.27
N GLY A 695 -44.12 -16.24 -0.92
CA GLY A 695 -44.82 -16.58 -2.17
C GLY A 695 -46.27 -16.95 -1.84
N VAL A 696 -47.23 -16.10 -2.21
CA VAL A 696 -48.66 -16.37 -1.95
C VAL A 696 -49.26 -17.09 -3.15
N ASP A 697 -49.77 -18.30 -2.91
CA ASP A 697 -50.66 -18.98 -3.87
C ASP A 697 -51.99 -18.22 -4.02
N ALA A 698 -52.24 -17.67 -5.20
CA ALA A 698 -53.36 -16.77 -5.47
C ALA A 698 -54.73 -17.45 -5.59
N GLN A 699 -54.84 -18.77 -5.38
CA GLN A 699 -56.03 -19.53 -5.78
C GLN A 699 -56.94 -20.07 -4.66
N ALA A 700 -56.68 -19.78 -3.38
CA ALA A 700 -57.60 -20.24 -2.30
C ALA A 700 -58.82 -19.31 -2.21
N ALA A 701 -60.02 -19.89 -2.44
CA ALA A 701 -61.30 -19.19 -2.22
C ALA A 701 -61.62 -19.11 -0.71
N GLY A 702 -61.99 -17.92 -0.18
CA GLY A 702 -62.39 -17.69 1.19
C GLY A 702 -62.11 -16.25 1.68
N GLU A 703 -62.61 -15.95 2.89
CA GLU A 703 -62.34 -14.68 3.56
C GLU A 703 -60.80 -14.53 3.78
N ARG A 704 -60.23 -13.38 3.40
CA ARG A 704 -58.79 -13.15 3.46
C ARG A 704 -58.48 -12.09 4.53
N CYS A 705 -57.38 -12.31 5.23
CA CYS A 705 -56.84 -11.38 6.21
C CYS A 705 -55.52 -10.80 5.69
N GLU A 706 -55.40 -9.49 5.73
CA GLU A 706 -54.23 -8.78 5.24
C GLU A 706 -53.32 -8.44 6.40
N ILE A 707 -52.08 -8.86 6.27
CA ILE A 707 -51.06 -8.74 7.32
C ILE A 707 -49.90 -7.85 6.84
N ALA A 708 -49.61 -6.82 7.60
CA ALA A 708 -48.43 -6.00 7.47
C ALA A 708 -47.30 -6.57 8.35
N SER A 709 -46.30 -7.20 7.74
CA SER A 709 -45.24 -7.88 8.49
C SER A 709 -44.01 -7.00 8.74
N PHE A 710 -43.26 -7.38 9.77
CA PHE A 710 -42.04 -6.69 10.22
C PHE A 710 -41.17 -7.63 11.05
N VAL A 711 -39.94 -7.23 11.33
CA VAL A 711 -38.99 -7.95 12.20
C VAL A 711 -38.80 -7.18 13.50
N SER A 712 -38.84 -7.88 14.65
CA SER A 712 -38.52 -7.31 15.95
C SER A 712 -37.93 -8.42 16.84
N GLY A 713 -36.73 -8.19 17.44
CA GLY A 713 -36.02 -9.19 18.24
C GLY A 713 -35.60 -10.41 17.41
N GLY A 714 -35.28 -10.22 16.12
CA GLY A 714 -34.97 -11.30 15.19
C GLY A 714 -36.18 -12.22 14.86
N GLN A 715 -37.38 -11.87 15.31
CA GLN A 715 -38.59 -12.64 15.06
C GLN A 715 -39.44 -11.99 13.95
N TRP A 716 -40.08 -12.82 13.12
CA TRP A 716 -40.98 -12.37 12.09
C TRP A 716 -42.39 -12.18 12.67
N LEU A 717 -42.80 -10.93 12.76
CA LEU A 717 -44.04 -10.50 13.34
C LEU A 717 -44.92 -9.81 12.32
N GLY A 718 -46.19 -9.61 12.62
CA GLY A 718 -47.11 -8.83 11.78
C GLY A 718 -48.27 -8.28 12.57
N VAL A 719 -48.94 -7.28 12.01
CA VAL A 719 -50.18 -6.71 12.50
C VAL A 719 -51.23 -6.71 11.38
N ARG A 720 -52.51 -6.66 11.69
CA ARG A 720 -53.55 -6.54 10.64
C ARG A 720 -53.41 -5.21 9.91
N ALA A 721 -53.33 -5.26 8.59
CA ALA A 721 -53.07 -4.06 7.77
C ALA A 721 -54.14 -2.97 7.96
N GLY A 722 -55.38 -3.35 8.29
CA GLY A 722 -56.46 -2.43 8.58
C GLY A 722 -56.23 -1.56 9.84
N GLN A 723 -55.38 -1.98 10.76
CA GLN A 723 -55.03 -1.23 11.98
C GLN A 723 -53.76 -0.35 11.79
N VAL A 724 -53.07 -0.48 10.67
CA VAL A 724 -51.86 0.29 10.37
C VAL A 724 -52.19 1.57 9.62
N GLN A 725 -51.64 2.70 10.01
CA GLN A 725 -51.75 3.96 9.27
C GLN A 725 -50.62 4.16 8.26
N ALA A 726 -49.38 4.07 8.73
CA ALA A 726 -48.16 4.18 7.93
C ALA A 726 -46.95 3.68 8.72
N ALA A 727 -45.83 3.46 8.06
CA ALA A 727 -44.52 3.36 8.66
C ALA A 727 -43.74 4.66 8.41
N ILE A 728 -43.04 5.12 9.45
CA ILE A 728 -42.21 6.35 9.35
C ILE A 728 -40.80 6.05 9.91
N ASP A 729 -39.79 6.82 9.49
CA ASP A 729 -38.49 6.80 10.19
C ASP A 729 -38.69 7.33 11.61
N ALA A 730 -37.93 6.82 12.56
CA ALA A 730 -38.03 7.28 13.95
C ALA A 730 -37.64 8.77 14.03
N PRO A 731 -38.61 9.69 14.18
CA PRO A 731 -38.31 11.10 14.42
C PRO A 731 -37.75 11.28 15.85
N ARG A 732 -37.49 12.53 16.25
CA ARG A 732 -37.13 12.80 17.66
C ARG A 732 -38.23 12.33 18.57
N ILE A 733 -37.90 11.36 19.42
CA ILE A 733 -38.82 10.80 20.45
C ILE A 733 -38.48 11.53 21.75
N THR A 734 -39.53 12.09 22.40
CA THR A 734 -39.39 12.70 23.72
C THR A 734 -39.62 11.64 24.79
N ALA A 735 -38.62 11.40 25.64
CA ALA A 735 -38.69 10.41 26.70
C ALA A 735 -39.78 10.79 27.72
N ILE A 736 -40.55 9.78 28.25
CA ILE A 736 -41.52 9.97 29.31
C ILE A 736 -40.79 9.74 30.66
N PRO A 737 -40.61 10.76 31.51
CA PRO A 737 -39.97 10.57 32.81
C PRO A 737 -40.82 9.62 33.69
N GLY A 738 -40.19 8.58 34.25
CA GLY A 738 -40.91 7.63 35.14
C GLY A 738 -41.83 6.66 34.40
N GLY A 739 -41.83 6.65 33.06
CA GLY A 739 -42.60 5.69 32.26
C GLY A 739 -42.07 4.25 32.34
N PRO A 740 -42.90 3.24 31.99
CA PRO A 740 -42.47 1.86 31.96
C PRO A 740 -41.41 1.62 30.87
N ALA A 741 -40.52 0.67 31.06
CA ALA A 741 -39.38 0.42 30.20
C ALA A 741 -39.73 0.20 28.70
N TYR A 742 -40.90 -0.33 28.38
CA TYR A 742 -41.38 -0.52 27.02
C TYR A 742 -41.92 0.77 26.36
N ALA A 743 -42.26 1.82 27.12
CA ALA A 743 -42.65 3.12 26.58
C ALA A 743 -41.41 3.92 26.27
N ALA A 744 -40.90 3.84 25.03
CA ALA A 744 -39.69 4.51 24.62
C ALA A 744 -39.82 6.03 24.64
N GLY A 745 -41.02 6.59 24.63
CA GLY A 745 -41.31 8.00 24.69
C GLY A 745 -42.61 8.36 23.97
N VAL A 746 -42.77 9.62 23.64
CA VAL A 746 -43.87 10.16 22.84
C VAL A 746 -43.35 10.82 21.58
N LEU A 747 -44.13 10.75 20.51
CA LEU A 747 -43.90 11.48 19.29
C LEU A 747 -45.14 12.30 18.90
N VAL A 748 -44.92 13.40 18.19
CA VAL A 748 -46.02 14.16 17.56
C VAL A 748 -45.96 13.91 16.06
N HIS A 749 -47.03 13.35 15.49
CA HIS A 749 -47.16 13.15 14.06
C HIS A 749 -48.56 13.69 13.61
N GLU A 750 -48.56 14.52 12.56
CA GLU A 750 -49.74 15.17 12.02
C GLU A 750 -50.60 15.91 13.10
N LYS A 751 -49.92 16.59 14.05
CA LYS A 751 -50.50 17.32 15.19
C LYS A 751 -51.12 16.43 16.26
N GLU A 752 -50.85 15.15 16.24
CA GLU A 752 -51.35 14.24 17.26
C GLU A 752 -50.21 13.58 18.02
N THR A 753 -50.37 13.42 19.31
CA THR A 753 -49.39 12.82 20.20
C THR A 753 -49.63 11.30 20.28
N MET A 754 -48.56 10.53 20.12
CA MET A 754 -48.61 9.05 20.16
C MET A 754 -47.53 8.52 21.11
N VAL A 755 -47.86 7.45 21.84
CA VAL A 755 -46.87 6.72 22.64
C VAL A 755 -46.07 5.80 21.72
N VAL A 756 -44.75 5.87 21.85
CA VAL A 756 -43.82 4.96 21.15
C VAL A 756 -43.56 3.75 22.02
N VAL A 757 -43.96 2.59 21.53
CA VAL A 757 -43.87 1.29 22.22
C VAL A 757 -42.72 0.47 21.61
N ASP A 758 -41.75 0.12 22.45
CA ASP A 758 -40.69 -0.82 22.10
C ASP A 758 -41.23 -2.25 22.27
N LEU A 759 -41.47 -2.93 21.12
CA LEU A 759 -42.07 -4.28 21.14
C LEU A 759 -41.14 -5.34 21.74
N GLN A 760 -39.82 -5.19 21.62
CA GLN A 760 -38.87 -6.13 22.21
C GLN A 760 -38.94 -6.11 23.71
N VAL A 761 -38.86 -4.89 24.29
CA VAL A 761 -38.97 -4.72 25.76
C VAL A 761 -40.33 -5.12 26.27
N LEU A 762 -41.43 -4.79 25.53
CA LEU A 762 -42.79 -5.18 25.91
C LEU A 762 -42.98 -6.70 25.95
N ARG A 763 -42.27 -7.45 25.13
CA ARG A 763 -42.25 -8.93 25.08
C ARG A 763 -41.22 -9.55 26.02
N GLY A 764 -40.56 -8.77 26.90
CA GLY A 764 -39.65 -9.27 27.92
C GLY A 764 -38.23 -9.55 27.41
N GLN A 765 -37.87 -9.04 26.23
CA GLN A 765 -36.51 -9.16 25.69
C GLN A 765 -35.66 -7.95 26.15
N SER A 766 -34.37 -8.18 26.35
CA SER A 766 -33.44 -7.07 26.68
C SER A 766 -33.27 -6.15 25.48
N ALA A 767 -33.47 -4.85 25.68
CA ALA A 767 -33.23 -3.86 24.63
C ALA A 767 -31.76 -3.89 24.18
N ALA A 768 -31.49 -4.27 22.94
CA ALA A 768 -30.20 -4.05 22.33
C ALA A 768 -29.99 -2.55 22.05
N ALA A 769 -28.89 -1.96 22.52
CA ALA A 769 -28.55 -0.59 22.19
C ALA A 769 -27.66 -0.58 20.93
N PRO A 770 -27.73 0.45 20.04
CA PRO A 770 -28.71 1.54 20.00
C PRO A 770 -29.98 1.14 19.24
N ARG A 771 -31.12 1.67 19.65
CA ARG A 771 -32.41 1.47 18.98
C ARG A 771 -32.37 2.14 17.60
N SER A 772 -32.39 1.34 16.55
CA SER A 772 -32.43 1.83 15.15
C SER A 772 -33.54 1.04 14.44
N GLY A 773 -34.42 1.72 13.71
CA GLY A 773 -35.47 1.09 12.93
C GLY A 773 -36.69 1.99 12.76
N PRO A 774 -37.65 1.63 11.89
CA PRO A 774 -38.83 2.41 11.63
C PRO A 774 -39.88 2.28 12.75
N LEU A 775 -40.79 3.23 12.77
CA LEU A 775 -41.99 3.21 13.60
C LEU A 775 -43.24 2.85 12.77
N ILE A 776 -44.00 1.86 13.19
CA ILE A 776 -45.29 1.53 12.57
C ILE A 776 -46.40 2.24 13.36
N LEU A 777 -47.07 3.19 12.71
CA LEU A 777 -48.19 3.91 13.29
C LEU A 777 -49.45 3.04 13.20
N CYS A 778 -50.03 2.73 14.37
CA CYS A 778 -51.21 1.86 14.48
C CYS A 778 -52.37 2.59 15.19
N THR A 779 -53.59 2.19 14.86
CA THR A 779 -54.80 2.63 15.56
C THR A 779 -55.55 1.41 16.10
N SER A 780 -55.84 1.37 17.39
CA SER A 780 -56.66 0.34 17.99
C SER A 780 -58.13 0.52 17.57
N GLN A 781 -58.96 -0.53 17.77
CA GLN A 781 -60.39 -0.43 17.53
C GLN A 781 -61.08 0.61 18.45
N ALA A 782 -60.54 0.85 19.64
CA ALA A 782 -60.98 1.89 20.58
C ALA A 782 -60.53 3.31 20.15
N GLY A 783 -59.86 3.48 19.02
CA GLY A 783 -59.37 4.77 18.51
C GLY A 783 -58.04 5.27 19.12
N MET A 784 -57.42 4.49 20.00
CA MET A 784 -56.10 4.85 20.57
C MET A 784 -55.02 4.70 19.50
N ARG A 785 -54.18 5.74 19.29
CA ARG A 785 -53.06 5.74 18.38
C ARG A 785 -51.78 5.47 19.14
N LEU A 786 -50.93 4.61 18.55
CA LEU A 786 -49.62 4.24 19.08
C LEU A 786 -48.65 3.97 17.96
N ALA A 787 -47.36 4.10 18.26
CA ALA A 787 -46.29 3.80 17.34
C ALA A 787 -45.47 2.60 17.86
N LEU A 788 -45.37 1.55 17.05
CA LEU A 788 -44.58 0.36 17.36
C LEU A 788 -43.17 0.53 16.83
N TRP A 789 -42.18 0.47 17.71
CA TRP A 789 -40.78 0.49 17.27
C TRP A 789 -40.36 -0.91 16.84
N VAL A 790 -39.87 -1.06 15.60
CA VAL A 790 -39.50 -2.34 15.00
C VAL A 790 -38.07 -2.25 14.40
N GLU A 791 -37.45 -3.40 14.16
CA GLU A 791 -36.10 -3.44 13.59
C GLU A 791 -36.09 -3.16 12.07
N ASP A 792 -37.02 -3.82 11.35
CA ASP A 792 -37.13 -3.71 9.90
C ASP A 792 -38.57 -4.00 9.43
N LEU A 793 -38.95 -3.50 8.27
CA LEU A 793 -40.23 -3.75 7.63
C LEU A 793 -40.13 -5.02 6.77
N GLY A 794 -41.11 -5.87 6.87
CA GLY A 794 -41.28 -7.04 6.01
C GLY A 794 -42.10 -6.72 4.75
N SER A 795 -42.91 -7.66 4.29
CA SER A 795 -43.89 -7.50 3.19
C SER A 795 -45.30 -7.38 3.71
N VAL A 796 -46.18 -6.74 2.96
CA VAL A 796 -47.62 -6.72 3.21
C VAL A 796 -48.23 -7.77 2.29
N PHE A 797 -48.99 -8.73 2.86
CA PHE A 797 -49.54 -9.82 2.08
C PHE A 797 -50.89 -10.29 2.62
N SER A 798 -51.65 -10.95 1.78
CA SER A 798 -52.99 -11.42 2.08
C SER A 798 -52.97 -12.94 2.31
N VAL A 799 -53.48 -13.38 3.44
CA VAL A 799 -53.59 -14.82 3.78
C VAL A 799 -55.06 -15.24 3.97
N PRO A 800 -55.42 -16.49 3.61
CA PRO A 800 -56.76 -17.00 3.96
C PRO A 800 -56.96 -16.94 5.47
N ALA A 801 -58.11 -16.43 5.93
CA ALA A 801 -58.43 -16.36 7.37
C ALA A 801 -58.31 -17.72 8.07
N ALA A 802 -58.64 -18.80 7.37
CA ALA A 802 -58.53 -20.19 7.84
C ALA A 802 -57.06 -20.65 8.02
N ALA A 803 -56.06 -19.98 7.40
CA ALA A 803 -54.66 -20.31 7.56
C ALA A 803 -54.03 -19.65 8.80
N LEU A 804 -54.74 -18.68 9.40
CA LEU A 804 -54.35 -18.08 10.66
C LEU A 804 -54.83 -18.98 11.82
N GLN A 805 -53.90 -19.69 12.42
CA GLN A 805 -54.17 -20.56 13.55
C GLN A 805 -54.16 -19.75 14.86
N GLY A 806 -55.32 -19.79 15.61
CA GLY A 806 -55.35 -19.21 16.94
C GLY A 806 -54.36 -19.91 17.88
N LEU A 807 -53.75 -19.14 18.79
CA LEU A 807 -52.78 -19.71 19.72
C LEU A 807 -53.44 -20.73 20.66
N PRO A 808 -52.93 -21.97 20.79
CA PRO A 808 -53.34 -22.89 21.82
C PRO A 808 -53.21 -22.27 23.22
N GLY A 809 -54.14 -22.57 24.14
CA GLY A 809 -54.20 -21.92 25.47
C GLY A 809 -52.88 -21.97 26.27
N TYR A 810 -52.07 -22.99 26.10
CA TYR A 810 -50.77 -23.10 26.77
C TYR A 810 -49.67 -22.14 26.16
N LEU A 811 -49.82 -21.73 24.91
CA LEU A 811 -48.92 -20.73 24.29
C LEU A 811 -49.40 -19.28 24.53
N ALA A 812 -50.69 -19.07 24.80
CA ALA A 812 -51.21 -17.73 25.08
C ALA A 812 -50.64 -17.12 26.38
N GLY A 813 -50.10 -17.95 27.28
CA GLY A 813 -49.37 -17.49 28.47
C GLY A 813 -47.94 -17.08 28.22
N ILE A 814 -47.33 -17.54 27.12
CA ILE A 814 -45.94 -17.24 26.79
C ILE A 814 -45.82 -15.90 26.03
N ASP A 815 -46.77 -15.62 25.12
CA ASP A 815 -46.80 -14.33 24.39
C ASP A 815 -48.23 -13.74 24.47
N PRO A 816 -48.53 -12.93 25.48
CA PRO A 816 -49.87 -12.40 25.72
C PRO A 816 -50.36 -11.43 24.64
N LEU A 817 -49.42 -10.91 23.80
CA LEU A 817 -49.73 -9.97 22.73
C LEU A 817 -50.11 -10.68 21.42
N ALA A 818 -49.74 -11.92 21.28
CA ALA A 818 -50.01 -12.66 20.06
C ALA A 818 -51.52 -12.98 19.94
N GLN A 819 -52.03 -12.85 18.70
CA GLN A 819 -53.40 -13.17 18.31
C GLN A 819 -53.50 -14.50 17.57
N ALA A 820 -52.57 -14.70 16.61
CA ALA A 820 -52.57 -15.88 15.75
C ALA A 820 -51.14 -16.14 15.21
N VAL A 821 -50.92 -17.34 14.69
CA VAL A 821 -49.70 -17.70 14.00
C VAL A 821 -50.00 -18.16 12.56
N PHE A 822 -49.08 -17.87 11.67
CA PHE A 822 -49.12 -18.28 10.27
C PHE A 822 -47.85 -19.01 9.92
N LYS A 823 -47.90 -20.20 9.34
CA LYS A 823 -46.74 -20.95 8.85
C LYS A 823 -46.59 -20.69 7.37
N ALA A 824 -45.47 -20.09 6.99
CA ALA A 824 -45.11 -19.87 5.59
C ALA A 824 -44.78 -21.21 4.91
N GLY A 825 -45.18 -21.37 3.63
CA GLY A 825 -44.93 -22.57 2.83
C GLY A 825 -43.43 -22.88 2.61
N GLU A 826 -43.10 -23.96 1.90
CA GLU A 826 -41.76 -24.54 1.74
C GLU A 826 -40.66 -23.58 1.24
N GLY A 827 -41.00 -22.46 0.65
CA GLY A 827 -40.02 -21.44 0.16
C GLY A 827 -39.29 -20.61 1.24
N ASN A 828 -39.76 -20.64 2.51
CA ASN A 828 -39.25 -19.81 3.63
C ASN A 828 -38.69 -20.64 4.80
N ASN A 829 -38.14 -21.81 4.55
CA ASN A 829 -37.48 -22.65 5.56
C ASN A 829 -38.37 -22.93 6.81
N GLY A 830 -39.71 -22.97 6.62
CA GLY A 830 -40.67 -23.22 7.71
C GLY A 830 -40.81 -22.07 8.70
N ALA A 831 -40.45 -20.84 8.31
CA ALA A 831 -40.56 -19.66 9.17
C ALA A 831 -42.00 -19.42 9.61
N MET A 832 -42.18 -19.07 10.87
CA MET A 832 -43.50 -18.84 11.50
C MET A 832 -43.69 -17.35 11.78
N LEU A 833 -44.73 -16.78 11.21
CA LEU A 833 -45.16 -15.40 11.48
C LEU A 833 -46.08 -15.40 12.71
N THR A 834 -45.84 -14.52 13.68
CA THR A 834 -46.70 -14.23 14.78
C THR A 834 -47.46 -12.93 14.56
N VAL A 835 -48.79 -12.99 14.54
CA VAL A 835 -49.66 -11.82 14.41
C VAL A 835 -49.91 -11.21 15.77
N ILE A 836 -49.52 -9.96 15.95
CA ILE A 836 -49.66 -9.16 17.18
C ILE A 836 -51.01 -8.47 17.21
N ASP A 837 -51.68 -8.49 18.37
CA ASP A 837 -52.93 -7.81 18.60
C ASP A 837 -52.69 -6.38 19.08
N VAL A 838 -52.91 -5.40 18.18
CA VAL A 838 -52.75 -3.96 18.48
C VAL A 838 -53.68 -3.51 19.61
N ASP A 839 -54.85 -4.10 19.73
CA ASP A 839 -55.82 -3.75 20.79
C ASP A 839 -55.33 -4.20 22.18
N LYS A 840 -54.67 -5.34 22.25
CA LYS A 840 -53.99 -5.78 23.49
C LYS A 840 -52.83 -4.89 23.87
N VAL A 841 -52.03 -4.45 22.89
CA VAL A 841 -50.94 -3.48 23.13
C VAL A 841 -51.53 -2.18 23.66
N ALA A 842 -52.56 -1.64 23.02
CA ALA A 842 -53.24 -0.41 23.43
C ALA A 842 -53.83 -0.51 24.83
N ALA A 843 -54.47 -1.64 25.16
CA ALA A 843 -55.05 -1.91 26.48
C ALA A 843 -53.97 -1.95 27.59
N LEU A 844 -52.80 -2.51 27.29
CA LEU A 844 -51.65 -2.51 28.21
C LEU A 844 -51.10 -1.09 28.49
N VAL A 845 -50.94 -0.29 27.44
CA VAL A 845 -50.53 1.11 27.55
C VAL A 845 -51.53 1.94 28.33
N ALA A 846 -52.86 1.76 28.06
CA ALA A 846 -53.93 2.48 28.72
C ALA A 846 -54.08 2.13 30.22
N ARG A 847 -53.83 0.87 30.60
CA ARG A 847 -53.96 0.41 32.01
C ARG A 847 -52.93 1.06 32.94
N GLN A 848 -51.84 1.53 32.44
CA GLN A 848 -50.76 2.15 33.23
C GLN A 848 -50.89 3.67 33.38
N GLY A 849 -51.96 4.29 32.86
CA GLY A 849 -52.31 5.69 33.09
C GLY A 849 -51.19 6.68 32.72
N LEU A 850 -50.49 6.38 31.64
CA LEU A 850 -49.41 7.26 31.17
C LEU A 850 -49.97 8.67 30.87
N PRO A 851 -49.48 9.76 31.55
CA PRO A 851 -49.87 11.11 31.19
C PRO A 851 -49.37 11.39 29.76
N LEU A 852 -50.32 11.56 28.84
CA LEU A 852 -50.01 12.02 27.48
C LEU A 852 -49.91 13.56 27.55
N PRO A 853 -48.72 14.17 27.43
CA PRO A 853 -48.57 15.62 27.35
C PRO A 853 -49.25 16.11 26.08
N ASP A 854 -49.83 17.32 26.16
CA ASP A 854 -50.48 17.95 25.03
C ASP A 854 -49.48 18.24 23.90
N ALA A 855 -49.88 18.22 22.65
CA ALA A 855 -48.98 18.43 21.47
C ALA A 855 -48.20 19.77 21.56
N ALA A 856 -48.77 20.78 22.23
CA ALA A 856 -48.12 22.05 22.50
C ALA A 856 -47.01 21.97 23.55
N GLU A 857 -47.17 21.13 24.57
CA GLU A 857 -46.17 20.91 25.62
C GLU A 857 -44.94 20.12 25.08
N VAL A 858 -45.15 19.14 24.21
CA VAL A 858 -44.07 18.38 23.59
C VAL A 858 -43.26 19.24 22.62
N ALA A 859 -43.92 20.12 21.88
CA ALA A 859 -43.26 21.11 21.00
C ALA A 859 -42.43 22.16 21.80
N GLY A 860 -42.92 22.56 22.99
CA GLY A 860 -42.20 23.46 23.90
C GLY A 860 -40.96 22.81 24.53
N LEU A 861 -41.03 21.55 24.92
CA LEU A 861 -39.88 20.81 25.48
C LEU A 861 -38.76 20.57 24.46
N SER A 862 -39.09 20.39 23.16
CA SER A 862 -38.09 20.27 22.12
C SER A 862 -37.36 21.60 21.80
N ALA A 863 -38.01 22.75 22.00
CA ALA A 863 -37.39 24.07 21.83
C ALA A 863 -36.41 24.41 22.97
N PHE A 864 -36.59 23.89 24.17
CA PHE A 864 -35.69 24.13 25.30
C PHE A 864 -34.38 23.33 25.20
N SER A 865 -34.35 22.19 24.48
CA SER A 865 -33.13 21.39 24.30
C SER A 865 -32.16 22.01 23.27
N ASP A 866 -32.66 22.78 22.30
CA ASP A 866 -31.81 23.43 21.28
C ASP A 866 -31.13 24.73 21.80
N THR A 867 -31.65 25.36 22.86
CA THR A 867 -31.04 26.56 23.45
C THR A 867 -29.93 26.26 24.47
N SER A 868 -29.88 25.07 25.07
CA SER A 868 -28.84 24.71 26.04
C SER A 868 -27.54 24.16 25.41
N LEU A 869 -27.55 23.72 24.15
CA LEU A 869 -26.36 23.28 23.43
C LEU A 869 -25.63 24.39 22.67
N GLY A 870 -26.31 25.52 22.42
CA GLY A 870 -25.71 26.68 21.74
C GLY A 870 -24.92 27.63 22.68
N ALA A 871 -25.25 27.68 23.96
CA ALA A 871 -24.58 28.58 24.91
C ALA A 871 -23.29 28.03 25.53
N GLY A 872 -23.10 26.69 25.52
CA GLY A 872 -21.89 26.05 26.09
C GLY A 872 -20.67 26.01 25.19
N LEU A 873 -20.80 26.35 23.89
CA LEU A 873 -19.70 26.33 22.93
C LEU A 873 -19.08 27.71 22.63
N GLN A 874 -19.75 28.80 23.01
CA GLN A 874 -19.18 30.15 22.85
C GLN A 874 -18.31 30.59 24.02
N GLU A 875 -18.49 30.06 25.25
CA GLU A 875 -17.64 30.41 26.41
C GLU A 875 -16.30 29.65 26.45
N ARG A 876 -16.12 28.55 25.71
CA ARG A 876 -14.81 27.87 25.65
C ARG A 876 -13.86 28.41 24.59
N SER A 877 -14.33 29.29 23.70
CA SER A 877 -13.49 29.92 22.68
C SER A 877 -12.79 31.20 23.16
N VAL A 878 -13.18 31.77 24.28
CA VAL A 878 -12.62 33.04 24.77
C VAL A 878 -11.51 32.82 25.80
N LEU A 879 -11.37 31.61 26.38
CA LEU A 879 -10.33 31.33 27.41
C LEU A 879 -9.01 30.75 26.83
N ALA A 880 -8.88 30.55 25.53
CA ALA A 880 -7.66 30.01 24.87
C ALA A 880 -6.73 31.12 24.30
N ALA A 881 -7.04 32.40 24.45
CA ALA A 881 -6.29 33.51 23.87
C ALA A 881 -5.59 34.44 24.91
N ALA A 882 -5.37 33.98 26.14
CA ALA A 882 -4.66 34.79 27.14
C ALA A 882 -3.77 33.89 28.01
N LEU A 883 -2.58 33.57 27.55
CA LEU A 883 -1.35 33.38 28.32
C LEU A 883 -0.15 33.31 27.34
N PRO A 884 1.01 33.92 27.71
CA PRO A 884 2.07 34.37 26.79
C PRO A 884 2.95 33.29 26.19
#